data_8389648c9ae33cb4b9c62391c0699779
#
_entry.id   8389648c9ae33cb4b9c62391c0699779
#
_cell.length_a   1.000
_cell.length_b   1.000
_cell.length_c   1.000
_cell.angle_alpha   90.00
_cell.angle_beta   90.00
_cell.angle_gamma   90.00
#
_symmetry.space_group_name_H-M   'P 1'
#
loop_
_entity.id
_entity.type
_entity.pdbx_description
1 polymer ?
#
loop_
_entity_poly.entity_id
_entity_poly.type
_entity_poly.pdbx_seq_one_letter_code
_entity_poly.pdbx_strand_id
1 'polypeptide(L)'
;MIQPADTTVVHLSTVHHTHDNRVFNKEARAMVEAGYDFHLVIRADRDGVDDGVPIIALHPGGRLRRLVCGQWEAWSVLERLHPDVLQIHDPELIPMALVFKTRSGCAVIYDAHEDLVGQIDTKPYLNRLTRPVARGVARALTGLADRHADAIVAATDTIADAYSHARTVQVRNYPWQRNFTVDPQPVPGRLVYVGDLTEERKLSFMIEVVQRLHAGDPVVRLHLAGRVTDECLTVVERAVAEGIVTYHGMVGPTEVPQIISSAQIGLVMLEPLPNYTRSLPTKLFEYMASGVPFCASNFDAWQQMFGGWGAGVFVDTESLDATCAGLAQLLADPQRCARMGQAGAQAIADQLNFESQSRILEALVAELAQGAEWQGPSREDQGGLSARPAGTKLGRQRDRYREGQGESVRRRGTPMTTERRVTVVNQFAVPQGVVGPTRNADIFSRVASWTPHFIGANFAHHAKQRLHTDDPRFTLVWVPEYHNNGVKRLVGWLFFTAEAAAVASVRKADLVYASSPHLLNPVAGMIAARLRGRPYVAEVRDLWPDSLVSTGGLREGSAIHKVLIELEKFIYTQAERVVTVVDWSDHFRSLGIDPEGLMVVIPNGTQLSDFEVDEDREKLRGEFDIHGVTAVFAGSHGIQYGIEYIVNAAERCPEVNFLLIGEGGDKDRCVELARSKGISNIEFRDPIAKTEVPRLLKACDIGLHALAPMPVFDKGMSPTKLFDYMAAGLPVVTNARTPLAKIIGDGEIGAVTDPDDIASGVRAVLDADEATREQWAAREAELLNTRYSREAAARTMEQLLDEVMEQWESGRSRTRAGRVHHAVHESVRVAGRTAGSLAGVAGRLVSQAVGTVSDKLARG
;
A
#
# COMPACT_ATOMS: atom_id res chain seq x y z
N MET A 1 -19.44 32.27 -8.03
CA MET A 1 -18.55 31.94 -6.89
C MET A 1 -19.38 31.12 -5.94
N ILE A 2 -18.93 29.91 -5.61
CA ILE A 2 -19.56 29.07 -4.57
C ILE A 2 -19.35 29.79 -3.24
N GLN A 3 -20.38 29.89 -2.42
CA GLN A 3 -20.24 30.51 -1.08
C GLN A 3 -19.49 29.55 -0.16
N PRO A 4 -18.63 30.00 0.75
CA PRO A 4 -17.95 29.11 1.71
C PRO A 4 -18.93 28.21 2.48
N ALA A 5 -20.08 28.73 2.89
CA ALA A 5 -21.11 27.97 3.61
C ALA A 5 -21.74 26.81 2.79
N ASP A 6 -21.61 26.82 1.46
CA ASP A 6 -22.09 25.74 0.59
C ASP A 6 -20.99 24.71 0.27
N THR A 7 -19.80 24.84 0.88
CA THR A 7 -18.65 23.97 0.66
C THR A 7 -18.33 23.19 1.92
N THR A 8 -18.44 21.87 1.85
CA THR A 8 -18.09 20.98 2.97
C THR A 8 -16.61 20.67 2.97
N VAL A 9 -15.91 21.11 4.02
CA VAL A 9 -14.46 20.88 4.22
C VAL A 9 -14.25 19.97 5.40
N VAL A 10 -13.53 18.88 5.18
CA VAL A 10 -13.21 17.92 6.25
C VAL A 10 -11.70 17.84 6.45
N HIS A 11 -11.26 18.09 7.69
CA HIS A 11 -9.91 17.75 8.12
C HIS A 11 -9.93 16.41 8.84
N LEU A 12 -9.03 15.50 8.47
CA LEU A 12 -9.00 14.13 8.99
C LEU A 12 -7.62 13.79 9.57
N SER A 13 -7.61 13.35 10.83
CA SER A 13 -6.43 12.79 11.48
C SER A 13 -6.77 11.59 12.37
N THR A 14 -5.94 10.55 12.29
CA THR A 14 -6.01 9.36 13.16
C THR A 14 -4.93 9.37 14.26
N VAL A 15 -3.98 10.29 14.20
CA VAL A 15 -2.84 10.39 15.13
C VAL A 15 -3.02 11.53 16.12
N HIS A 16 -3.42 12.69 15.63
CA HIS A 16 -3.53 13.90 16.44
C HIS A 16 -4.71 13.84 17.41
N HIS A 17 -4.66 14.65 18.45
CA HIS A 17 -5.70 14.82 19.45
C HIS A 17 -6.37 16.18 19.28
N THR A 18 -7.56 16.36 19.91
CA THR A 18 -8.17 17.67 20.13
C THR A 18 -7.15 18.62 20.79
N HIS A 19 -7.18 19.90 20.42
CA HIS A 19 -6.20 20.90 20.83
C HIS A 19 -4.77 20.76 20.27
N ASP A 20 -4.57 19.95 19.23
CA ASP A 20 -3.33 20.01 18.47
C ASP A 20 -3.06 21.43 17.96
N ASN A 21 -1.82 21.88 18.10
CA ASN A 21 -1.48 23.29 17.84
C ASN A 21 -1.61 23.68 16.36
N ARG A 22 -1.36 22.74 15.40
CA ARG A 22 -1.51 22.98 13.98
C ARG A 22 -2.90 22.63 13.49
N VAL A 23 -3.31 21.40 13.70
CA VAL A 23 -4.55 20.84 13.13
C VAL A 23 -5.77 21.53 13.72
N PHE A 24 -5.86 21.63 15.03
CA PHE A 24 -7.02 22.22 15.73
C PHE A 24 -6.89 23.74 15.87
N ASN A 25 -5.84 24.22 16.57
CA ASN A 25 -5.75 25.62 16.99
C ASN A 25 -5.47 26.61 15.84
N LYS A 26 -5.05 26.12 14.67
CA LYS A 26 -4.74 26.95 13.52
C LYS A 26 -5.61 26.62 12.31
N GLU A 27 -5.42 25.46 11.69
CA GLU A 27 -6.04 25.17 10.40
C GLU A 27 -7.56 24.96 10.50
N ALA A 28 -8.03 24.18 11.50
CA ALA A 28 -9.47 23.98 11.70
C ALA A 28 -10.17 25.30 12.04
N ARG A 29 -9.60 26.11 12.94
CA ARG A 29 -10.15 27.45 13.26
C ARG A 29 -10.18 28.37 12.05
N ALA A 30 -9.15 28.36 11.21
CA ALA A 30 -9.15 29.17 9.99
C ALA A 30 -10.32 28.81 9.07
N MET A 31 -10.62 27.50 8.89
CA MET A 31 -11.75 27.06 8.06
C MET A 31 -13.11 27.45 8.63
N VAL A 32 -13.28 27.32 9.95
CA VAL A 32 -14.51 27.77 10.64
C VAL A 32 -14.68 29.28 10.51
N GLU A 33 -13.63 30.06 10.72
CA GLU A 33 -13.66 31.54 10.62
C GLU A 33 -13.89 32.03 9.18
N ALA A 34 -13.41 31.26 8.17
CA ALA A 34 -13.70 31.53 6.77
C ALA A 34 -15.16 31.21 6.37
N GLY A 35 -15.93 30.55 7.26
CA GLY A 35 -17.35 30.29 7.09
C GLY A 35 -17.67 29.04 6.27
N TYR A 36 -16.74 28.10 6.14
CA TYR A 36 -16.98 26.79 5.52
C TYR A 36 -17.89 25.90 6.37
N ASP A 37 -18.66 24.98 5.74
CA ASP A 37 -19.27 23.85 6.43
C ASP A 37 -18.14 22.86 6.81
N PHE A 38 -17.55 23.11 8.00
CA PHE A 38 -16.31 22.49 8.41
C PHE A 38 -16.52 21.39 9.44
N HIS A 39 -15.81 20.26 9.27
CA HIS A 39 -15.79 19.16 10.23
C HIS A 39 -14.36 18.67 10.50
N LEU A 40 -13.96 18.60 11.77
CA LEU A 40 -12.71 17.99 12.20
C LEU A 40 -12.94 16.56 12.66
N VAL A 41 -12.49 15.60 11.87
CA VAL A 41 -12.53 14.16 12.17
C VAL A 41 -11.20 13.77 12.80
N ILE A 42 -11.21 13.56 14.13
CA ILE A 42 -9.98 13.43 14.92
C ILE A 42 -10.20 12.48 16.10
N ARG A 43 -9.10 12.03 16.73
CA ARG A 43 -9.19 11.23 17.97
C ARG A 43 -9.73 12.08 19.10
N ALA A 44 -10.92 11.74 19.56
CA ALA A 44 -11.60 12.38 20.67
C ALA A 44 -12.42 11.34 21.45
N ASP A 45 -12.86 11.70 22.67
CA ASP A 45 -13.69 10.83 23.50
C ASP A 45 -15.14 10.77 23.01
N ARG A 46 -15.62 11.84 22.37
CA ARG A 46 -16.99 11.98 21.87
C ARG A 46 -17.10 13.05 20.78
N ASP A 47 -18.15 12.97 19.98
CA ASP A 47 -18.57 14.03 19.08
C ASP A 47 -18.97 15.29 19.86
N GLY A 48 -18.75 16.46 19.28
CA GLY A 48 -19.09 17.72 19.91
C GLY A 48 -18.66 18.96 19.14
N VAL A 49 -18.78 20.11 19.78
CA VAL A 49 -18.20 21.37 19.29
C VAL A 49 -17.26 21.87 20.38
N ASP A 50 -16.04 22.18 20.04
CA ASP A 50 -15.02 22.71 20.95
C ASP A 50 -14.43 23.99 20.35
N ASP A 51 -14.48 25.08 21.10
CA ASP A 51 -14.06 26.43 20.63
C ASP A 51 -14.65 26.81 19.25
N GLY A 52 -15.89 26.42 18.99
CA GLY A 52 -16.58 26.66 17.71
C GLY A 52 -16.21 25.68 16.58
N VAL A 53 -15.28 24.76 16.79
CA VAL A 53 -14.88 23.73 15.82
C VAL A 53 -15.72 22.47 15.99
N PRO A 54 -16.50 22.05 14.99
CA PRO A 54 -17.24 20.80 15.01
C PRO A 54 -16.28 19.60 14.97
N ILE A 55 -16.37 18.71 15.96
CA ILE A 55 -15.52 17.52 16.12
C ILE A 55 -16.37 16.27 15.90
N ILE A 56 -15.88 15.37 15.06
CA ILE A 56 -16.37 14.00 14.95
C ILE A 56 -15.28 13.09 15.48
N ALA A 57 -15.60 12.35 16.54
CA ALA A 57 -14.66 11.54 17.27
C ALA A 57 -14.33 10.22 16.56
N LEU A 58 -13.05 9.95 16.35
CA LEU A 58 -12.53 8.62 16.04
C LEU A 58 -12.11 7.93 17.34
N HIS A 59 -12.56 6.69 17.52
CA HIS A 59 -12.32 5.96 18.76
C HIS A 59 -10.83 5.73 19.02
N PRO A 60 -10.32 6.02 20.22
CA PRO A 60 -8.92 5.79 20.57
C PRO A 60 -8.58 4.30 20.53
N GLY A 61 -7.36 3.97 20.08
CA GLY A 61 -6.90 2.59 20.01
C GLY A 61 -5.41 2.47 19.77
N GLY A 62 -4.86 1.28 20.02
CA GLY A 62 -3.45 0.98 19.74
C GLY A 62 -3.12 1.07 18.24
N ARG A 63 -1.83 1.12 17.92
CA ARG A 63 -1.30 1.36 16.56
C ARG A 63 -1.93 0.47 15.48
N LEU A 64 -2.11 -0.83 15.76
CA LEU A 64 -2.73 -1.77 14.82
C LEU A 64 -4.22 -1.49 14.58
N ARG A 65 -4.98 -1.17 15.63
CA ARG A 65 -6.40 -0.82 15.50
C ARG A 65 -6.57 0.46 14.68
N ARG A 66 -5.71 1.45 14.86
CA ARG A 66 -5.70 2.69 14.10
C ARG A 66 -5.46 2.46 12.61
N LEU A 67 -4.47 1.61 12.27
CA LEU A 67 -4.12 1.29 10.88
C LEU A 67 -5.20 0.49 10.14
N VAL A 68 -6.08 -0.21 10.85
CA VAL A 68 -7.13 -1.04 10.23
C VAL A 68 -8.52 -0.50 10.54
N CYS A 69 -8.95 -0.52 11.80
CA CYS A 69 -10.31 -0.11 12.19
C CYS A 69 -10.51 1.40 12.04
N GLY A 70 -9.49 2.21 12.37
CA GLY A 70 -9.55 3.66 12.24
C GLY A 70 -9.75 4.14 10.80
N GLN A 71 -9.18 3.42 9.82
CA GLN A 71 -9.40 3.72 8.39
C GLN A 71 -10.87 3.47 7.98
N TRP A 72 -11.49 2.40 8.48
CA TRP A 72 -12.90 2.09 8.21
C TRP A 72 -13.86 3.07 8.89
N GLU A 73 -13.54 3.45 10.11
CA GLU A 73 -14.29 4.45 10.85
C GLU A 73 -14.26 5.80 10.14
N ALA A 74 -13.07 6.26 9.78
CA ALA A 74 -12.87 7.47 8.98
C ALA A 74 -13.62 7.41 7.64
N TRP A 75 -13.53 6.31 6.92
CA TRP A 75 -14.27 6.10 5.67
C TRP A 75 -15.77 6.26 5.85
N SER A 76 -16.33 5.62 6.89
CA SER A 76 -17.78 5.70 7.17
C SER A 76 -18.24 7.12 7.53
N VAL A 77 -17.38 7.91 8.17
CA VAL A 77 -17.64 9.32 8.44
C VAL A 77 -17.64 10.13 7.15
N LEU A 78 -16.62 9.94 6.31
CA LEU A 78 -16.52 10.64 5.02
C LEU A 78 -17.68 10.31 4.07
N GLU A 79 -18.17 9.06 4.06
CA GLU A 79 -19.38 8.69 3.29
C GLU A 79 -20.67 9.35 3.79
N ARG A 80 -20.73 9.83 5.04
CA ARG A 80 -21.88 10.58 5.56
C ARG A 80 -21.77 12.07 5.30
N LEU A 81 -20.54 12.60 5.36
CA LEU A 81 -20.30 14.04 5.24
C LEU A 81 -20.26 14.51 3.77
N HIS A 82 -19.91 13.62 2.84
CA HIS A 82 -19.73 13.96 1.42
C HIS A 82 -18.88 15.22 1.18
N PRO A 83 -17.63 15.28 1.69
CA PRO A 83 -16.80 16.48 1.57
C PRO A 83 -16.53 16.88 0.11
N ASP A 84 -16.54 18.19 -0.14
CA ASP A 84 -16.01 18.76 -1.39
C ASP A 84 -14.49 18.79 -1.36
N VAL A 85 -13.90 19.10 -0.19
CA VAL A 85 -12.47 19.12 0.06
C VAL A 85 -12.14 18.30 1.31
N LEU A 86 -11.24 17.33 1.16
CA LEU A 86 -10.72 16.50 2.24
C LEU A 86 -9.23 16.80 2.45
N GLN A 87 -8.89 17.35 3.61
CA GLN A 87 -7.51 17.52 4.03
C GLN A 87 -7.12 16.43 5.02
N ILE A 88 -6.05 15.68 4.73
CA ILE A 88 -5.51 14.63 5.58
C ILE A 88 -4.17 15.03 6.18
N HIS A 89 -3.97 14.73 7.47
CA HIS A 89 -2.79 15.13 8.23
C HIS A 89 -1.80 14.00 8.49
N ASP A 90 -2.23 12.73 8.34
CA ASP A 90 -1.36 11.58 8.62
C ASP A 90 -1.02 10.82 7.33
N PRO A 91 0.25 10.42 7.13
CA PRO A 91 0.67 9.73 5.92
C PRO A 91 0.00 8.36 5.73
N GLU A 92 -0.45 7.73 6.81
CA GLU A 92 -1.18 6.45 6.76
C GLU A 92 -2.59 6.58 6.15
N LEU A 93 -3.13 7.79 6.07
CA LEU A 93 -4.43 8.10 5.46
C LEU A 93 -4.34 8.29 3.93
N ILE A 94 -3.13 8.52 3.39
CA ILE A 94 -2.94 8.80 1.95
C ILE A 94 -3.61 7.76 1.05
N PRO A 95 -3.39 6.43 1.22
CA PRO A 95 -4.02 5.45 0.35
C PRO A 95 -5.55 5.49 0.41
N MET A 96 -6.11 5.62 1.61
CA MET A 96 -7.55 5.67 1.83
C MET A 96 -8.17 6.94 1.22
N ALA A 97 -7.58 8.10 1.46
CA ALA A 97 -8.07 9.38 0.94
C ALA A 97 -8.04 9.43 -0.59
N LEU A 98 -6.97 8.93 -1.22
CA LEU A 98 -6.88 8.88 -2.68
C LEU A 98 -7.92 7.94 -3.31
N VAL A 99 -8.25 6.86 -2.62
CA VAL A 99 -9.34 5.98 -3.05
C VAL A 99 -10.70 6.66 -2.85
N PHE A 100 -10.92 7.33 -1.73
CA PHE A 100 -12.13 8.10 -1.48
C PHE A 100 -12.32 9.17 -2.56
N LYS A 101 -11.26 9.91 -2.91
CA LYS A 101 -11.25 10.87 -4.03
C LYS A 101 -11.77 10.27 -5.33
N THR A 102 -11.29 9.08 -5.71
CA THR A 102 -11.71 8.45 -7.00
C THR A 102 -13.17 8.04 -7.01
N ARG A 103 -13.78 7.84 -5.84
CA ARG A 103 -15.18 7.41 -5.70
C ARG A 103 -16.14 8.60 -5.56
N SER A 104 -15.80 9.57 -4.73
CA SER A 104 -16.65 10.72 -4.40
C SER A 104 -16.45 11.89 -5.35
N GLY A 105 -15.26 12.02 -5.97
CA GLY A 105 -14.87 13.20 -6.74
C GLY A 105 -14.39 14.37 -5.89
N CYS A 106 -14.27 14.22 -4.54
CA CYS A 106 -13.76 15.27 -3.66
C CYS A 106 -12.30 15.59 -3.97
N ALA A 107 -11.91 16.85 -3.76
CA ALA A 107 -10.50 17.24 -3.79
C ALA A 107 -9.77 16.76 -2.53
N VAL A 108 -8.53 16.28 -2.68
CA VAL A 108 -7.71 15.79 -1.56
C VAL A 108 -6.46 16.64 -1.40
N ILE A 109 -6.29 17.22 -0.22
CA ILE A 109 -5.09 17.92 0.23
C ILE A 109 -4.33 17.00 1.20
N TYR A 110 -3.03 16.84 1.01
CA TYR A 110 -2.16 16.22 2.02
C TYR A 110 -1.35 17.30 2.74
N ASP A 111 -1.57 17.43 4.05
CA ASP A 111 -0.79 18.32 4.91
C ASP A 111 0.48 17.61 5.38
N ALA A 112 1.59 17.92 4.73
CA ALA A 112 2.93 17.42 5.03
C ALA A 112 3.61 18.34 6.06
N HIS A 113 3.31 18.15 7.34
CA HIS A 113 3.89 18.97 8.41
C HIS A 113 5.14 18.37 9.05
N GLU A 114 5.54 17.15 8.66
CA GLU A 114 6.75 16.48 9.11
C GLU A 114 7.53 15.90 7.91
N ASP A 115 8.86 15.92 7.99
CA ASP A 115 9.72 15.15 7.07
C ASP A 115 9.65 13.67 7.44
N LEU A 116 8.67 12.97 6.88
CA LEU A 116 8.41 11.56 7.16
C LEU A 116 9.64 10.67 6.89
N VAL A 117 10.40 10.97 5.84
CA VAL A 117 11.59 10.18 5.45
C VAL A 117 12.76 10.46 6.38
N GLY A 118 13.01 11.73 6.69
CA GLY A 118 14.09 12.13 7.61
C GLY A 118 13.87 11.68 9.04
N GLN A 119 12.64 11.69 9.51
CA GLN A 119 12.31 11.22 10.86
C GLN A 119 12.55 9.72 11.11
N ILE A 120 12.56 8.87 10.07
CA ILE A 120 12.81 7.44 10.23
C ILE A 120 14.20 7.17 10.81
N ASP A 121 15.16 8.03 10.54
CA ASP A 121 16.53 7.87 11.02
C ASP A 121 16.68 8.14 12.53
N THR A 122 15.76 8.92 13.10
CA THR A 122 15.76 9.32 14.51
C THR A 122 14.88 8.43 15.39
N LYS A 123 14.03 7.53 14.82
CA LYS A 123 13.15 6.69 15.62
C LYS A 123 13.93 5.57 16.34
N PRO A 124 14.00 5.56 17.70
CA PRO A 124 14.85 4.63 18.46
C PRO A 124 14.38 3.16 18.36
N TYR A 125 13.10 2.92 18.10
CA TYR A 125 12.53 1.57 17.95
C TYR A 125 12.79 0.93 16.58
N LEU A 126 13.38 1.65 15.62
CA LEU A 126 13.75 1.13 14.32
C LEU A 126 15.21 0.67 14.32
N ASN A 127 15.43 -0.63 14.09
CA ASN A 127 16.76 -1.21 14.03
C ASN A 127 17.34 -1.16 12.58
N ARG A 128 18.59 -1.64 12.42
CA ARG A 128 19.28 -1.63 11.11
C ARG A 128 18.53 -2.41 10.01
N LEU A 129 17.68 -3.37 10.38
CA LEU A 129 16.92 -4.18 9.42
C LEU A 129 15.56 -3.56 9.07
N THR A 130 14.88 -2.92 10.03
CA THR A 130 13.55 -2.35 9.85
C THR A 130 13.57 -0.91 9.33
N ARG A 131 14.65 -0.16 9.56
CA ARG A 131 14.80 1.24 9.13
C ARG A 131 14.75 1.43 7.60
N PRO A 132 15.45 0.61 6.75
CA PRO A 132 15.34 0.72 5.30
C PRO A 132 13.92 0.44 4.78
N VAL A 133 13.21 -0.48 5.43
CA VAL A 133 11.82 -0.83 5.10
C VAL A 133 10.90 0.36 5.39
N ALA A 134 10.99 0.90 6.61
CA ALA A 134 10.19 2.05 7.02
C ALA A 134 10.44 3.25 6.08
N ARG A 135 11.71 3.48 5.68
CA ARG A 135 12.08 4.52 4.73
C ARG A 135 11.48 4.28 3.34
N GLY A 136 11.46 3.02 2.88
CA GLY A 136 10.80 2.62 1.64
C GLY A 136 9.29 2.88 1.66
N VAL A 137 8.61 2.50 2.75
CA VAL A 137 7.17 2.77 2.95
C VAL A 137 6.89 4.28 2.96
N ALA A 138 7.69 5.05 3.69
CA ALA A 138 7.55 6.50 3.74
C ALA A 138 7.66 7.12 2.35
N ARG A 139 8.69 6.75 1.58
CA ARG A 139 8.86 7.23 0.19
C ARG A 139 7.72 6.83 -0.74
N ALA A 140 7.18 5.62 -0.56
CA ALA A 140 6.03 5.17 -1.35
C ALA A 140 4.78 6.01 -1.03
N LEU A 141 4.49 6.24 0.24
CA LEU A 141 3.35 7.05 0.67
C LEU A 141 3.47 8.51 0.21
N THR A 142 4.63 9.16 0.44
CA THR A 142 4.85 10.54 -0.02
C THR A 142 4.81 10.63 -1.55
N GLY A 143 5.36 9.64 -2.27
CA GLY A 143 5.28 9.56 -3.73
C GLY A 143 3.86 9.33 -4.27
N LEU A 144 2.99 8.65 -3.52
CA LEU A 144 1.56 8.53 -3.87
C LEU A 144 0.84 9.88 -3.72
N ALA A 145 1.07 10.59 -2.61
CA ALA A 145 0.50 11.92 -2.41
C ALA A 145 1.00 12.90 -3.49
N ASP A 146 2.31 12.93 -3.77
CA ASP A 146 2.94 13.78 -4.77
C ASP A 146 2.37 13.62 -6.19
N ARG A 147 1.92 12.39 -6.53
CA ARG A 147 1.37 12.09 -7.86
C ARG A 147 -0.15 12.25 -7.98
N HIS A 148 -0.89 12.06 -6.88
CA HIS A 148 -2.33 11.80 -6.96
C HIS A 148 -3.19 12.68 -6.05
N ALA A 149 -2.63 13.38 -5.06
CA ALA A 149 -3.37 14.40 -4.31
C ALA A 149 -3.73 15.57 -5.27
N ASP A 150 -4.62 16.45 -4.89
CA ASP A 150 -4.92 17.67 -5.65
C ASP A 150 -4.03 18.82 -5.24
N ALA A 151 -3.55 18.79 -3.99
CA ALA A 151 -2.55 19.73 -3.47
C ALA A 151 -1.75 19.13 -2.32
N ILE A 152 -0.57 19.69 -2.09
CA ILE A 152 0.27 19.42 -0.93
C ILE A 152 0.40 20.72 -0.14
N VAL A 153 0.13 20.66 1.15
CA VAL A 153 0.43 21.74 2.10
C VAL A 153 1.69 21.35 2.85
N ALA A 154 2.72 22.20 2.81
CA ALA A 154 4.01 21.93 3.43
C ALA A 154 4.29 22.94 4.57
N ALA A 155 4.73 22.45 5.73
CA ALA A 155 4.98 23.28 6.89
C ALA A 155 6.31 24.07 6.83
N THR A 156 7.27 23.62 6.00
CA THR A 156 8.60 24.24 5.85
C THR A 156 9.09 24.15 4.41
N ASP A 157 10.08 24.98 4.03
CA ASP A 157 10.73 24.93 2.71
C ASP A 157 11.34 23.54 2.44
N THR A 158 12.01 22.96 3.42
CA THR A 158 12.63 21.62 3.31
C THR A 158 11.61 20.53 2.98
N ILE A 159 10.41 20.62 3.57
CA ILE A 159 9.33 19.70 3.29
C ILE A 159 8.75 19.97 1.90
N ALA A 160 8.54 21.22 1.53
CA ALA A 160 8.04 21.60 0.20
C ALA A 160 8.98 21.13 -0.92
N ASP A 161 10.30 21.27 -0.73
CA ASP A 161 11.34 20.84 -1.68
C ASP A 161 11.36 19.30 -1.89
N ALA A 162 10.77 18.53 -0.98
CA ALA A 162 10.66 17.07 -1.11
C ALA A 162 9.55 16.63 -2.07
N TYR A 163 8.65 17.54 -2.47
CA TYR A 163 7.54 17.26 -3.37
C TYR A 163 7.73 17.95 -4.73
N SER A 164 7.34 17.27 -5.78
CA SER A 164 7.36 17.79 -7.16
C SER A 164 5.98 18.24 -7.65
N HIS A 165 4.96 18.11 -6.81
CA HIS A 165 3.58 18.43 -7.13
C HIS A 165 3.39 19.91 -7.49
N ALA A 166 2.70 20.18 -8.60
CA ALA A 166 2.52 21.55 -9.11
C ALA A 166 1.79 22.47 -8.13
N ARG A 167 0.85 21.92 -7.34
CA ARG A 167 0.12 22.63 -6.27
C ARG A 167 0.73 22.32 -4.90
N THR A 168 2.01 22.61 -4.70
CA THR A 168 2.63 22.55 -3.38
C THR A 168 2.66 23.98 -2.82
N VAL A 169 1.90 24.20 -1.74
CA VAL A 169 1.83 25.48 -1.05
C VAL A 169 2.46 25.39 0.34
N GLN A 170 3.02 26.48 0.81
CA GLN A 170 3.59 26.52 2.15
C GLN A 170 2.62 27.18 3.12
N VAL A 171 2.24 26.45 4.17
CA VAL A 171 1.47 26.96 5.30
C VAL A 171 2.30 26.71 6.56
N ARG A 172 3.03 27.76 6.97
CA ARG A 172 3.97 27.66 8.08
C ARG A 172 3.27 27.70 9.43
N ASN A 173 3.87 27.07 10.42
CA ASN A 173 3.30 26.96 11.76
C ASN A 173 3.54 28.23 12.61
N TYR A 174 3.28 29.40 12.03
CA TYR A 174 3.38 30.70 12.72
C TYR A 174 2.31 30.85 13.80
N PRO A 175 2.49 31.70 14.82
CA PRO A 175 1.45 31.97 15.81
C PRO A 175 0.31 32.81 15.23
N TRP A 176 -0.89 32.67 15.80
CA TRP A 176 -1.93 33.68 15.65
C TRP A 176 -1.45 34.94 16.38
N GLN A 177 -1.24 36.07 15.69
CA GLN A 177 -0.84 37.34 16.32
C GLN A 177 -1.84 37.77 17.37
N ARG A 178 -3.13 37.65 17.11
CA ARG A 178 -4.22 38.02 18.01
C ARG A 178 -4.21 37.31 19.36
N ASN A 179 -3.55 36.18 19.50
CA ASN A 179 -3.46 35.41 20.75
C ASN A 179 -2.36 35.91 21.68
N PHE A 180 -1.53 36.86 21.24
CA PHE A 180 -0.40 37.37 21.98
C PHE A 180 -0.52 38.87 22.21
N THR A 181 -0.09 39.29 23.40
CA THR A 181 -0.06 40.72 23.79
C THR A 181 1.37 41.09 24.16
N VAL A 182 1.78 42.27 23.79
CA VAL A 182 3.08 42.81 24.18
C VAL A 182 2.93 43.54 25.50
N ASP A 183 3.64 43.07 26.54
CA ASP A 183 3.70 43.79 27.80
C ASP A 183 4.76 44.90 27.70
N PRO A 184 4.39 46.17 27.88
CA PRO A 184 5.34 47.27 27.80
C PRO A 184 6.34 47.32 28.97
N GLN A 185 6.09 46.53 30.05
CA GLN A 185 6.93 46.54 31.26
C GLN A 185 7.23 45.11 31.73
N PRO A 186 8.07 44.36 31.01
CA PRO A 186 8.48 43.03 31.45
C PRO A 186 9.20 43.08 32.80
N VAL A 187 9.05 42.02 33.60
CA VAL A 187 9.66 41.94 34.91
C VAL A 187 11.20 41.78 34.76
N PRO A 188 12.00 42.71 35.31
CA PRO A 188 13.46 42.61 35.23
C PRO A 188 14.00 41.28 35.78
N GLY A 189 14.99 40.69 35.12
CA GLY A 189 15.58 39.41 35.50
C GLY A 189 14.74 38.18 35.27
N ARG A 190 13.51 38.31 34.79
CA ARG A 190 12.64 37.13 34.48
C ARG A 190 13.01 36.53 33.13
N LEU A 191 13.52 35.29 33.17
CA LEU A 191 13.76 34.45 32.02
C LEU A 191 12.56 33.44 31.89
N VAL A 192 12.22 33.03 30.69
CA VAL A 192 11.09 32.09 30.48
C VAL A 192 11.45 31.01 29.50
N TYR A 193 10.97 29.78 29.78
CA TYR A 193 10.88 28.69 28.82
C TYR A 193 9.51 27.97 28.93
N VAL A 194 8.81 27.81 27.82
CA VAL A 194 7.54 27.16 27.75
C VAL A 194 7.59 25.97 26.78
N GLY A 195 7.26 24.77 27.23
CA GLY A 195 7.25 23.54 26.41
C GLY A 195 7.57 22.30 27.23
N ASP A 196 7.78 21.14 26.55
CA ASP A 196 8.24 19.95 27.26
C ASP A 196 9.62 20.20 27.89
N LEU A 197 9.75 19.80 29.12
CA LEU A 197 10.95 20.00 29.95
C LEU A 197 11.74 18.69 29.98
N THR A 198 12.71 18.56 29.05
CA THR A 198 13.52 17.35 28.80
C THR A 198 15.00 17.69 28.70
N GLU A 199 15.87 16.69 28.88
CA GLU A 199 17.32 16.88 28.67
C GLU A 199 17.68 17.18 27.22
N GLU A 200 16.97 16.65 26.24
CA GLU A 200 17.17 16.98 24.82
C GLU A 200 16.91 18.46 24.54
N ARG A 201 16.14 19.12 25.40
CA ARG A 201 15.87 20.57 25.39
C ARG A 201 16.76 21.34 26.36
N LYS A 202 17.86 20.73 26.73
CA LYS A 202 18.89 21.30 27.61
C LYS A 202 18.34 21.91 28.90
N LEU A 203 17.34 21.26 29.51
CA LEU A 203 16.69 21.78 30.72
C LEU A 203 17.68 21.95 31.86
N SER A 204 18.48 20.91 32.18
CA SER A 204 19.51 21.00 33.24
C SER A 204 20.53 22.08 32.92
N PHE A 205 20.94 22.21 31.67
CA PHE A 205 21.85 23.30 31.25
C PHE A 205 21.22 24.71 31.44
N MET A 206 19.96 24.91 31.05
CA MET A 206 19.27 26.19 31.30
C MET A 206 19.21 26.54 32.78
N ILE A 207 18.93 25.54 33.64
CA ILE A 207 18.91 25.73 35.09
C ILE A 207 20.31 26.12 35.59
N GLU A 208 21.37 25.43 35.14
CA GLU A 208 22.78 25.73 35.53
C GLU A 208 23.20 27.13 35.10
N VAL A 209 22.85 27.55 33.87
CA VAL A 209 23.08 28.94 33.40
C VAL A 209 22.41 29.94 34.32
N VAL A 210 21.15 29.72 34.69
CA VAL A 210 20.40 30.63 35.54
C VAL A 210 20.90 30.61 36.98
N GLN A 211 21.32 29.48 37.53
CA GLN A 211 21.96 29.34 38.85
C GLN A 211 23.21 30.25 38.92
N ARG A 212 24.05 30.23 37.88
CA ARG A 212 25.26 31.04 37.81
C ARG A 212 24.96 32.53 37.71
N LEU A 213 23.94 32.91 36.93
CA LEU A 213 23.50 34.30 36.81
C LEU A 213 22.86 34.81 38.11
N HIS A 214 21.99 33.98 38.74
CA HIS A 214 21.35 34.25 39.99
C HIS A 214 22.34 34.46 41.14
N ALA A 215 23.48 33.75 41.17
CA ALA A 215 24.53 33.95 42.15
C ALA A 215 25.18 35.33 42.06
N GLY A 216 25.20 35.95 40.90
CA GLY A 216 25.64 37.33 40.66
C GLY A 216 24.55 38.38 40.85
N ASP A 217 23.32 38.07 40.51
CA ASP A 217 22.14 38.92 40.65
C ASP A 217 20.92 38.08 41.05
N PRO A 218 20.48 38.15 42.33
CA PRO A 218 19.34 37.36 42.83
C PRO A 218 17.95 37.70 42.21
N VAL A 219 17.88 38.77 41.42
CA VAL A 219 16.66 39.10 40.67
C VAL A 219 16.44 38.13 39.50
N VAL A 220 17.53 37.56 38.94
CA VAL A 220 17.46 36.64 37.78
C VAL A 220 16.81 35.33 38.18
N ARG A 221 15.66 35.00 37.56
CA ARG A 221 14.92 33.76 37.81
C ARG A 221 14.38 33.15 36.51
N LEU A 222 14.25 31.80 36.47
CA LEU A 222 13.71 31.09 35.35
C LEU A 222 12.27 30.65 35.62
N HIS A 223 11.36 31.06 34.77
CA HIS A 223 9.97 30.62 34.76
C HIS A 223 9.84 29.48 33.76
N LEU A 224 9.40 28.30 34.23
CA LEU A 224 9.18 27.10 33.45
C LEU A 224 7.70 26.76 33.40
N ALA A 225 7.16 26.48 32.21
CA ALA A 225 5.80 25.94 32.05
C ALA A 225 5.81 24.78 31.04
N GLY A 226 5.13 23.70 31.40
CA GLY A 226 5.01 22.50 30.56
C GLY A 226 5.25 21.22 31.32
N ARG A 227 5.26 20.10 30.59
CA ARG A 227 5.43 18.76 31.19
C ARG A 227 6.91 18.47 31.46
N VAL A 228 7.22 18.11 32.68
CA VAL A 228 8.54 17.63 33.11
C VAL A 228 8.63 16.12 32.91
N THR A 229 9.73 15.63 32.35
CA THR A 229 10.05 14.19 32.33
C THR A 229 10.56 13.69 33.68
N ASP A 230 10.39 12.42 33.98
CA ASP A 230 10.82 11.82 35.25
C ASP A 230 12.33 12.06 35.51
N GLU A 231 13.15 12.04 34.48
CA GLU A 231 14.59 12.31 34.55
C GLU A 231 14.90 13.72 35.04
N CYS A 232 14.09 14.69 34.63
CA CYS A 232 14.32 16.12 34.91
C CYS A 232 13.60 16.57 36.20
N LEU A 233 12.69 15.80 36.73
CA LEU A 233 11.85 16.21 37.86
C LEU A 233 12.66 16.64 39.09
N THR A 234 13.65 15.83 39.50
CA THR A 234 14.49 16.12 40.68
C THR A 234 15.30 17.39 40.50
N VAL A 235 15.75 17.67 39.27
CA VAL A 235 16.53 18.90 38.98
C VAL A 235 15.67 20.15 39.09
N VAL A 236 14.43 20.08 38.57
CA VAL A 236 13.44 21.17 38.65
C VAL A 236 13.03 21.40 40.11
N GLU A 237 12.70 20.35 40.87
CA GLU A 237 12.30 20.47 42.28
C GLU A 237 13.38 21.09 43.15
N ARG A 238 14.66 20.73 42.93
CA ARG A 238 15.79 21.35 43.63
C ARG A 238 15.89 22.84 43.31
N ALA A 239 15.87 23.22 42.00
CA ALA A 239 15.99 24.59 41.59
C ALA A 239 14.80 25.46 42.06
N VAL A 240 13.59 24.87 42.19
CA VAL A 240 12.46 25.53 42.83
C VAL A 240 12.68 25.76 44.32
N ALA A 241 13.18 24.74 45.03
CA ALA A 241 13.52 24.87 46.46
C ALA A 241 14.60 25.91 46.74
N GLU A 242 15.56 26.08 45.83
CA GLU A 242 16.60 27.10 45.86
C GLU A 242 16.10 28.49 45.45
N GLY A 243 14.87 28.64 45.01
CA GLY A 243 14.26 29.90 44.61
C GLY A 243 14.74 30.45 43.25
N ILE A 244 15.45 29.62 42.46
CA ILE A 244 15.98 29.97 41.14
C ILE A 244 14.95 29.77 40.05
N VAL A 245 14.11 28.76 40.19
CA VAL A 245 13.05 28.38 39.23
C VAL A 245 11.67 28.65 39.83
N THR A 246 10.76 29.19 39.01
CA THR A 246 9.32 29.15 39.23
C THR A 246 8.69 28.20 38.24
N TYR A 247 8.19 27.08 38.72
CA TYR A 247 7.52 26.07 37.86
C TYR A 247 6.01 26.24 37.92
N HIS A 248 5.40 26.51 36.74
CA HIS A 248 3.96 26.75 36.59
C HIS A 248 3.15 25.47 36.31
N GLY A 249 3.82 24.30 36.12
CA GLY A 249 3.14 23.08 35.72
C GLY A 249 2.68 23.10 34.26
N MET A 250 1.69 22.23 33.96
CA MET A 250 1.00 22.27 32.68
C MET A 250 0.01 23.44 32.67
N VAL A 251 0.17 24.34 31.71
CA VAL A 251 -0.67 25.55 31.56
C VAL A 251 -1.52 25.47 30.30
N GLY A 252 -2.68 26.11 30.33
CA GLY A 252 -3.56 26.18 29.17
C GLY A 252 -3.05 27.11 28.07
N PRO A 253 -3.53 26.98 26.83
CA PRO A 253 -3.10 27.82 25.70
C PRO A 253 -3.31 29.32 25.93
N THR A 254 -4.29 29.72 26.74
CA THR A 254 -4.61 31.10 27.07
C THR A 254 -3.68 31.70 28.12
N GLU A 255 -3.02 30.88 28.94
CA GLU A 255 -2.10 31.30 29.99
C GLU A 255 -0.67 31.49 29.47
N VAL A 256 -0.29 30.73 28.43
CA VAL A 256 1.04 30.78 27.82
C VAL A 256 1.45 32.18 27.38
N PRO A 257 0.61 32.96 26.65
CA PRO A 257 0.99 34.34 26.25
C PRO A 257 1.26 35.24 27.45
N GLN A 258 0.54 35.13 28.55
CA GLN A 258 0.72 35.93 29.76
C GLN A 258 2.03 35.62 30.49
N ILE A 259 2.39 34.33 30.57
CA ILE A 259 3.65 33.91 31.16
C ILE A 259 4.83 34.43 30.32
N ILE A 260 4.71 34.33 28.98
CA ILE A 260 5.78 34.80 28.08
C ILE A 260 5.90 36.31 28.13
N SER A 261 4.80 37.07 27.94
CA SER A 261 4.85 38.54 27.83
C SER A 261 5.48 39.20 29.07
N SER A 262 5.31 38.61 30.25
CA SER A 262 5.89 39.13 31.49
C SER A 262 7.39 38.94 31.63
N ALA A 263 8.04 38.18 30.71
CA ALA A 263 9.46 37.87 30.80
C ALA A 263 10.32 38.94 30.11
N GLN A 264 11.53 39.14 30.62
CA GLN A 264 12.54 39.96 29.98
C GLN A 264 13.19 39.27 28.76
N ILE A 265 13.44 37.94 28.85
CA ILE A 265 14.08 37.18 27.79
C ILE A 265 13.45 35.77 27.75
N GLY A 266 13.16 35.28 26.53
CA GLY A 266 12.73 33.89 26.26
C GLY A 266 13.96 33.02 25.90
N LEU A 267 14.00 31.78 26.45
CA LEU A 267 15.09 30.85 26.20
C LEU A 267 14.65 29.74 25.25
N VAL A 268 15.50 29.38 24.26
CA VAL A 268 15.32 28.16 23.44
C VAL A 268 16.68 27.49 23.25
N MET A 269 17.00 26.56 24.15
CA MET A 269 18.26 25.85 24.14
C MET A 269 17.99 24.37 23.81
N LEU A 270 18.54 23.89 22.70
CA LEU A 270 18.34 22.51 22.26
C LEU A 270 19.67 21.81 22.02
N GLU A 271 19.69 20.50 22.21
CA GLU A 271 20.79 19.65 21.77
C GLU A 271 20.94 19.69 20.22
N PRO A 272 22.19 19.65 19.68
CA PRO A 272 22.42 19.74 18.24
C PRO A 272 22.03 18.44 17.49
N LEU A 273 20.82 17.93 17.75
CA LEU A 273 20.27 16.76 17.08
C LEU A 273 19.80 17.14 15.67
N PRO A 274 19.91 16.22 14.68
CA PRO A 274 19.53 16.50 13.28
C PRO A 274 18.10 16.98 13.08
N ASN A 275 17.16 16.53 13.93
CA ASN A 275 15.77 16.97 13.93
C ASN A 275 15.58 18.38 14.51
N TYR A 276 16.46 18.86 15.40
CA TYR A 276 16.39 20.20 15.99
C TYR A 276 17.14 21.25 15.19
N THR A 277 18.32 20.91 14.69
CA THR A 277 19.16 21.86 13.95
C THR A 277 18.53 22.37 12.66
N ARG A 278 17.55 21.61 12.10
CA ARG A 278 16.83 21.94 10.86
C ARG A 278 15.34 22.24 11.06
N SER A 279 14.83 22.16 12.30
CA SER A 279 13.41 22.41 12.59
C SER A 279 13.08 23.89 12.65
N LEU A 280 11.78 24.19 12.49
CA LEU A 280 11.24 25.51 12.73
C LEU A 280 10.86 25.64 14.22
N PRO A 281 11.61 26.41 15.04
CA PRO A 281 11.36 26.52 16.47
C PRO A 281 10.16 27.44 16.76
N THR A 282 8.97 26.89 16.91
CA THR A 282 7.74 27.65 17.14
C THR A 282 7.83 28.62 18.32
N LYS A 283 8.63 28.30 19.34
CA LYS A 283 8.82 29.11 20.52
C LYS A 283 9.46 30.47 20.23
N LEU A 284 10.37 30.57 19.28
CA LEU A 284 10.95 31.84 18.88
C LEU A 284 9.88 32.78 18.32
N PHE A 285 8.95 32.27 17.53
CA PHE A 285 7.83 33.09 17.03
C PHE A 285 6.86 33.51 18.15
N GLU A 286 6.61 32.63 19.13
CA GLU A 286 5.75 32.95 20.30
C GLU A 286 6.38 34.06 21.16
N TYR A 287 7.71 34.04 21.37
CA TYR A 287 8.44 35.10 22.04
C TYR A 287 8.39 36.42 21.25
N MET A 288 8.67 36.36 19.95
CA MET A 288 8.53 37.49 19.05
C MET A 288 7.11 38.07 19.09
N ALA A 289 6.08 37.23 19.03
CA ALA A 289 4.67 37.65 19.08
C ALA A 289 4.31 38.35 20.42
N SER A 290 4.96 37.95 21.51
CA SER A 290 4.80 38.56 22.83
C SER A 290 5.71 39.79 23.05
N GLY A 291 6.51 40.22 22.06
CA GLY A 291 7.46 41.31 22.20
C GLY A 291 8.63 40.99 23.11
N VAL A 292 8.94 39.71 23.33
CA VAL A 292 10.02 39.24 24.20
C VAL A 292 11.23 38.84 23.35
N PRO A 293 12.42 39.42 23.56
CA PRO A 293 13.64 39.00 22.85
C PRO A 293 14.01 37.58 23.25
N PHE A 294 14.55 36.81 22.31
CA PHE A 294 14.97 35.44 22.59
C PHE A 294 16.50 35.31 22.74
N CYS A 295 16.92 34.29 23.52
CA CYS A 295 18.27 33.76 23.54
C CYS A 295 18.20 32.28 23.15
N ALA A 296 18.82 31.92 22.02
CA ALA A 296 18.63 30.61 21.40
C ALA A 296 19.97 29.95 21.05
N SER A 297 19.95 28.59 20.88
CA SER A 297 21.09 27.82 20.38
C SER A 297 21.55 28.34 19.02
N ASN A 298 22.87 28.38 18.83
CA ASN A 298 23.53 28.94 17.65
C ASN A 298 23.52 27.91 16.48
N PHE A 299 22.34 27.58 15.95
CA PHE A 299 22.21 26.71 14.76
C PHE A 299 22.18 27.54 13.49
N ASP A 300 22.97 27.15 12.47
CA ASP A 300 23.10 27.87 11.21
C ASP A 300 21.73 28.15 10.55
N ALA A 301 20.82 27.14 10.54
CA ALA A 301 19.48 27.32 9.98
C ALA A 301 18.64 28.36 10.74
N TRP A 302 18.79 28.43 12.06
CA TRP A 302 18.10 29.44 12.89
C TRP A 302 18.67 30.83 12.70
N GLN A 303 20.00 30.96 12.60
CA GLN A 303 20.64 32.24 12.29
C GLN A 303 20.18 32.76 10.92
N GLN A 304 20.14 31.92 9.91
CA GLN A 304 19.65 32.29 8.57
C GLN A 304 18.20 32.76 8.60
N MET A 305 17.37 32.12 9.40
CA MET A 305 15.93 32.39 9.47
C MET A 305 15.57 33.59 10.31
N PHE A 306 16.21 33.76 11.45
CA PHE A 306 15.86 34.78 12.46
C PHE A 306 16.87 35.90 12.61
N GLY A 307 18.12 35.72 12.17
CA GLY A 307 19.20 36.70 12.39
C GLY A 307 18.92 38.08 11.78
N GLY A 308 18.22 38.11 10.63
CA GLY A 308 17.85 39.34 9.95
C GLY A 308 16.79 40.20 10.64
N TRP A 309 16.03 39.63 11.57
CA TRP A 309 14.94 40.35 12.25
C TRP A 309 15.39 41.15 13.44
N GLY A 310 16.60 40.89 13.97
CA GLY A 310 17.11 41.60 15.15
C GLY A 310 16.28 41.36 16.43
N ALA A 311 15.55 40.28 16.52
CA ALA A 311 14.58 39.94 17.59
C ALA A 311 15.21 39.17 18.76
N GLY A 312 16.48 38.80 18.70
CA GLY A 312 17.13 38.02 19.74
C GLY A 312 18.63 37.81 19.46
N VAL A 313 19.23 36.94 20.26
CA VAL A 313 20.63 36.52 20.13
C VAL A 313 20.76 35.01 20.06
N PHE A 314 21.83 34.59 19.36
CA PHE A 314 22.23 33.19 19.31
C PHE A 314 23.51 33.01 20.13
N VAL A 315 23.54 31.98 20.97
CA VAL A 315 24.64 31.68 21.87
C VAL A 315 25.13 30.24 21.67
N ASP A 316 26.42 30.03 21.96
CA ASP A 316 26.98 28.68 21.96
C ASP A 316 26.53 27.93 23.23
N THR A 317 25.49 27.08 23.05
CA THR A 317 24.93 26.29 24.16
C THR A 317 25.75 25.03 24.51
N GLU A 318 26.94 24.84 23.92
CA GLU A 318 27.94 23.88 24.36
C GLU A 318 28.88 24.50 25.39
N SER A 319 28.90 25.84 25.51
CA SER A 319 29.72 26.62 26.45
C SER A 319 28.84 27.34 27.47
N LEU A 320 28.94 26.91 28.74
CA LEU A 320 28.27 27.57 29.86
C LEU A 320 28.70 29.04 30.00
N ASP A 321 30.01 29.32 29.87
CA ASP A 321 30.58 30.66 29.99
C ASP A 321 30.09 31.60 28.86
N ALA A 322 30.07 31.12 27.61
CA ALA A 322 29.57 31.88 26.48
C ALA A 322 28.06 32.18 26.60
N THR A 323 27.26 31.21 27.03
CA THR A 323 25.81 31.38 27.23
C THR A 323 25.54 32.36 28.38
N CYS A 324 26.21 32.23 29.51
CA CYS A 324 26.10 33.17 30.64
C CYS A 324 26.51 34.59 30.23
N ALA A 325 27.60 34.73 29.49
CA ALA A 325 28.07 36.06 29.04
C ALA A 325 27.06 36.72 28.07
N GLY A 326 26.49 35.94 27.12
CA GLY A 326 25.46 36.45 26.19
C GLY A 326 24.18 36.89 26.89
N LEU A 327 23.69 36.10 27.86
CA LEU A 327 22.52 36.47 28.67
C LEU A 327 22.80 37.64 29.62
N ALA A 328 23.95 37.69 30.27
CA ALA A 328 24.31 38.80 31.16
C ALA A 328 24.35 40.15 30.41
N GLN A 329 24.86 40.16 29.17
CA GLN A 329 24.83 41.36 28.32
C GLN A 329 23.42 41.83 27.99
N LEU A 330 22.48 40.93 27.73
CA LEU A 330 21.07 41.27 27.48
C LEU A 330 20.36 41.73 28.74
N LEU A 331 20.56 41.06 29.87
CA LEU A 331 19.97 41.39 31.15
C LEU A 331 20.41 42.79 31.61
N ALA A 332 21.67 43.18 31.33
CA ALA A 332 22.25 44.49 31.67
C ALA A 332 21.74 45.64 30.79
N ASP A 333 21.07 45.37 29.64
CA ASP A 333 20.56 46.40 28.72
C ASP A 333 19.06 46.22 28.44
N PRO A 334 18.18 46.64 29.36
CA PRO A 334 16.72 46.57 29.16
C PRO A 334 16.22 47.31 27.91
N GLN A 335 16.90 48.40 27.52
CA GLN A 335 16.54 49.17 26.32
C GLN A 335 16.84 48.37 25.05
N ARG A 336 17.94 47.63 25.03
CA ARG A 336 18.24 46.69 23.94
C ARG A 336 17.22 45.57 23.89
N CYS A 337 16.83 44.97 25.01
CA CYS A 337 15.78 43.96 25.08
C CYS A 337 14.45 44.52 24.51
N ALA A 338 14.06 45.73 24.91
CA ALA A 338 12.84 46.36 24.40
C ALA A 338 12.87 46.58 22.88
N ARG A 339 13.99 47.08 22.35
CA ARG A 339 14.13 47.24 20.87
C ARG A 339 14.06 45.91 20.14
N MET A 340 14.69 44.86 20.66
CA MET A 340 14.66 43.52 20.07
C MET A 340 13.24 42.92 20.14
N GLY A 341 12.57 43.05 21.28
CA GLY A 341 11.19 42.61 21.44
C GLY A 341 10.24 43.33 20.46
N GLN A 342 10.38 44.66 20.31
CA GLN A 342 9.58 45.43 19.36
C GLN A 342 9.86 44.99 17.91
N ALA A 343 11.13 44.76 17.53
CA ALA A 343 11.48 44.25 16.20
C ALA A 343 10.86 42.90 15.92
N GLY A 344 10.87 41.99 16.93
CA GLY A 344 10.20 40.69 16.84
C GLY A 344 8.69 40.83 16.66
N ALA A 345 8.02 41.64 17.48
CA ALA A 345 6.60 41.88 17.39
C ALA A 345 6.17 42.46 16.03
N GLN A 346 6.98 43.39 15.49
CA GLN A 346 6.76 44.00 14.18
C GLN A 346 6.88 42.92 13.05
N ALA A 347 7.90 42.08 13.13
CA ALA A 347 8.09 41.01 12.15
C ALA A 347 6.90 40.02 12.15
N ILE A 348 6.35 39.71 13.31
CA ILE A 348 5.13 38.91 13.44
C ILE A 348 3.94 39.65 12.82
N ALA A 349 3.74 40.90 13.16
CA ALA A 349 2.61 41.70 12.65
C ALA A 349 2.63 41.81 11.11
N ASP A 350 3.80 41.99 10.53
CA ASP A 350 3.95 42.20 9.09
C ASP A 350 3.88 40.92 8.28
N GLN A 351 4.52 39.81 8.76
CA GLN A 351 4.76 38.65 7.88
C GLN A 351 4.68 37.28 8.57
N LEU A 352 5.12 37.16 9.84
CA LEU A 352 5.34 35.86 10.47
C LEU A 352 4.15 35.42 11.35
N ASN A 353 2.94 35.68 10.87
CA ASN A 353 1.68 35.39 11.58
C ASN A 353 0.84 34.35 10.86
N PHE A 354 -0.04 33.67 11.59
CA PHE A 354 -0.89 32.64 10.99
C PHE A 354 -2.07 33.28 10.24
N GLU A 355 -2.45 34.50 10.49
CA GLU A 355 -3.44 35.26 9.73
C GLU A 355 -3.08 35.38 8.24
N SER A 356 -1.78 35.49 7.93
CA SER A 356 -1.30 35.45 6.55
C SER A 356 -1.32 34.03 5.96
N GLN A 357 -1.04 33.02 6.78
CA GLN A 357 -1.01 31.63 6.35
C GLN A 357 -2.43 31.06 6.16
N SER A 358 -3.40 31.47 6.98
CA SER A 358 -4.80 31.08 6.84
C SER A 358 -5.36 31.50 5.47
N ARG A 359 -5.05 32.71 5.01
CA ARG A 359 -5.46 33.21 3.70
C ARG A 359 -4.92 32.35 2.54
N ILE A 360 -3.69 31.83 2.67
CA ILE A 360 -3.12 30.92 1.66
C ILE A 360 -3.90 29.60 1.64
N LEU A 361 -4.22 29.04 2.82
CA LEU A 361 -4.99 27.81 2.94
C LEU A 361 -6.42 28.01 2.45
N GLU A 362 -7.08 29.11 2.84
CA GLU A 362 -8.44 29.48 2.39
C GLU A 362 -8.51 29.62 0.86
N ALA A 363 -7.52 30.31 0.25
CA ALA A 363 -7.44 30.45 -1.20
C ALA A 363 -7.28 29.10 -1.91
N LEU A 364 -6.46 28.19 -1.36
CA LEU A 364 -6.29 26.84 -1.88
C LEU A 364 -7.59 26.04 -1.82
N VAL A 365 -8.27 26.07 -0.68
CA VAL A 365 -9.55 25.36 -0.47
C VAL A 365 -10.62 25.90 -1.42
N ALA A 366 -10.75 27.22 -1.52
CA ALA A 366 -11.72 27.87 -2.42
C ALA A 366 -11.48 27.51 -3.90
N GLU A 367 -10.23 27.44 -4.31
CA GLU A 367 -9.86 27.07 -5.67
C GLU A 367 -10.18 25.61 -5.98
N LEU A 368 -9.85 24.69 -5.07
CA LEU A 368 -10.14 23.27 -5.22
C LEU A 368 -11.64 22.98 -5.24
N ALA A 369 -12.42 23.65 -4.40
CA ALA A 369 -13.87 23.53 -4.38
C ALA A 369 -14.54 23.99 -5.70
N GLN A 370 -13.95 24.96 -6.40
CA GLN A 370 -14.47 25.48 -7.67
C GLN A 370 -14.00 24.69 -8.89
N GLY A 371 -13.05 23.76 -8.75
CA GLY A 371 -12.45 23.03 -9.88
C GLY A 371 -11.63 23.92 -10.82
N ALA A 372 -11.16 25.08 -10.36
CA ALA A 372 -10.44 26.08 -11.15
C ALA A 372 -9.01 25.64 -11.50
N GLU A 373 -8.46 26.18 -12.61
CA GLU A 373 -7.03 25.99 -12.92
C GLU A 373 -6.15 26.79 -11.96
N TRP A 374 -5.07 26.14 -11.48
CA TRP A 374 -4.12 26.71 -10.51
C TRP A 374 -3.42 27.96 -11.05
N GLN A 375 -3.61 29.10 -10.40
CA GLN A 375 -2.91 30.35 -10.74
C GLN A 375 -1.70 30.65 -9.84
N GLY A 376 -1.51 29.86 -8.77
CA GLY A 376 -0.45 30.04 -7.77
C GLY A 376 -0.70 31.26 -6.84
N PRO A 377 -0.19 31.22 -5.60
CA PRO A 377 -0.21 32.39 -4.73
C PRO A 377 0.67 33.51 -5.34
N SER A 378 0.24 34.75 -5.23
CA SER A 378 1.01 35.91 -5.70
C SER A 378 2.36 36.00 -4.94
N ARG A 379 3.38 36.57 -5.58
CA ARG A 379 4.69 36.77 -4.92
C ARG A 379 4.62 37.60 -3.63
N GLU A 380 3.58 38.38 -3.44
CA GLU A 380 3.34 39.20 -2.25
C GLU A 380 2.84 38.36 -1.07
N ASP A 381 2.10 37.27 -1.34
CA ASP A 381 1.55 36.37 -0.30
C ASP A 381 2.58 35.36 0.27
N GLN A 382 3.66 35.11 -0.46
CA GLN A 382 4.74 34.21 -0.04
C GLN A 382 5.80 34.90 0.83
N GLY A 383 5.43 35.72 1.79
CA GLY A 383 6.28 36.50 2.70
C GLY A 383 7.73 35.99 2.82
N GLY A 384 8.64 36.67 2.12
CA GLY A 384 9.91 36.15 1.69
C GLY A 384 10.92 35.83 2.79
N LEU A 385 11.36 34.60 2.80
CA LEU A 385 12.63 34.16 3.42
C LEU A 385 13.51 33.45 2.37
N SER A 386 13.54 33.92 1.13
CA SER A 386 14.53 33.43 0.16
C SER A 386 15.00 34.54 -0.79
N ALA A 387 16.03 35.26 -0.41
CA ALA A 387 16.91 35.85 -1.38
C ALA A 387 17.81 34.73 -1.93
N ARG A 388 17.40 34.08 -3.03
CA ARG A 388 18.28 33.18 -3.79
C ARG A 388 19.18 34.03 -4.70
N PRO A 389 20.50 33.82 -4.70
CA PRO A 389 21.34 34.28 -5.80
C PRO A 389 21.05 33.42 -7.04
N ALA A 390 20.88 34.07 -8.19
CA ALA A 390 20.63 33.44 -9.46
C ALA A 390 21.78 32.48 -9.84
N GLY A 391 21.52 31.19 -9.81
CA GLY A 391 22.42 30.10 -10.22
C GLY A 391 21.81 29.30 -11.37
N THR A 392 22.38 29.55 -12.54
CA THR A 392 22.45 28.74 -13.77
C THR A 392 21.47 27.57 -13.97
N LYS A 393 20.54 27.78 -14.88
CA LYS A 393 19.72 26.73 -15.52
C LYS A 393 20.58 25.85 -16.44
N LEU A 394 20.76 24.61 -16.10
CA LEU A 394 21.12 23.58 -17.11
C LEU A 394 19.84 23.08 -17.77
N GLY A 395 19.69 23.45 -19.05
CA GLY A 395 18.57 23.03 -19.89
C GLY A 395 18.65 21.54 -20.22
N ARG A 396 17.55 20.83 -20.07
CA ARG A 396 17.28 19.60 -20.80
C ARG A 396 16.14 19.89 -21.79
N GLN A 397 16.54 19.97 -23.05
CA GLN A 397 15.61 19.92 -24.20
C GLN A 397 14.83 18.59 -24.15
N ARG A 398 13.50 18.68 -24.20
CA ARG A 398 12.63 17.58 -24.67
C ARG A 398 12.06 18.02 -25.99
N ASP A 399 12.47 17.33 -27.03
CA ASP A 399 11.97 17.48 -28.37
C ASP A 399 10.50 17.07 -28.49
N ARG A 400 9.78 17.93 -29.19
CA ARG A 400 8.41 17.72 -29.64
C ARG A 400 8.43 16.76 -30.83
N TYR A 401 7.61 15.75 -30.77
CA TYR A 401 7.08 15.12 -31.99
C TYR A 401 5.57 15.15 -31.93
N ARG A 402 5.00 15.90 -32.84
CA ARG A 402 3.58 15.91 -33.19
C ARG A 402 3.50 15.71 -34.69
N GLU A 403 2.45 14.95 -35.06
CA GLU A 403 1.84 14.88 -36.40
C GLU A 403 2.04 13.62 -37.23
N GLY A 404 0.93 12.95 -37.47
CA GLY A 404 0.74 11.91 -38.46
C GLY A 404 -0.73 11.44 -38.42
N GLN A 405 -1.61 12.13 -39.16
CA GLN A 405 -3.00 11.75 -39.34
C GLN A 405 -3.10 10.51 -40.23
N GLY A 406 -3.93 9.54 -39.83
CA GLY A 406 -4.35 8.41 -40.65
C GLY A 406 -5.87 8.23 -40.58
N GLU A 407 -6.53 8.39 -41.68
CA GLU A 407 -7.96 8.35 -41.90
C GLU A 407 -8.59 7.00 -41.47
N SER A 408 -9.67 7.08 -40.70
CA SER A 408 -10.49 5.94 -40.34
C SER A 408 -11.60 5.70 -41.35
N VAL A 409 -11.54 4.54 -41.98
CA VAL A 409 -12.66 3.99 -42.79
C VAL A 409 -13.77 3.52 -41.85
N ARG A 410 -14.93 4.17 -41.93
CA ARG A 410 -16.15 3.75 -41.23
C ARG A 410 -16.69 2.45 -41.84
N ARG A 411 -16.65 1.35 -41.11
CA ARG A 411 -17.52 0.20 -41.34
C ARG A 411 -18.69 0.26 -40.37
N ARG A 412 -19.91 0.17 -40.99
CA ARG A 412 -21.19 0.12 -40.26
C ARG A 412 -21.42 -1.26 -39.65
N GLY A 413 -21.81 -1.27 -38.41
CA GLY A 413 -22.94 -1.98 -37.83
C GLY A 413 -22.82 -3.47 -37.53
N THR A 414 -22.40 -3.76 -36.28
CA THR A 414 -22.94 -4.88 -35.49
C THR A 414 -23.15 -4.35 -34.05
N PRO A 415 -24.12 -4.82 -33.25
CA PRO A 415 -24.37 -4.29 -31.92
C PRO A 415 -23.13 -4.46 -31.06
N MET A 416 -22.64 -3.37 -30.45
CA MET A 416 -21.51 -3.36 -29.54
C MET A 416 -21.87 -4.22 -28.31
N THR A 417 -21.34 -5.44 -28.25
CA THR A 417 -21.11 -6.10 -26.97
C THR A 417 -20.11 -5.24 -26.22
N THR A 418 -20.51 -4.67 -25.09
CA THR A 418 -19.61 -3.90 -24.22
C THR A 418 -18.51 -4.85 -23.75
N GLU A 419 -17.29 -4.65 -24.21
CA GLU A 419 -16.10 -5.41 -23.86
C GLU A 419 -15.87 -5.29 -22.34
N ARG A 420 -16.07 -6.38 -21.60
CA ARG A 420 -15.89 -6.45 -20.15
C ARG A 420 -14.41 -6.49 -19.80
N ARG A 421 -14.02 -5.86 -18.69
CA ARG A 421 -12.62 -5.73 -18.26
C ARG A 421 -12.40 -6.43 -16.92
N VAL A 422 -11.35 -7.25 -16.85
CA VAL A 422 -10.91 -7.89 -15.60
C VAL A 422 -9.52 -7.40 -15.21
N THR A 423 -9.37 -6.95 -13.95
CA THR A 423 -8.05 -6.68 -13.37
C THR A 423 -7.55 -7.93 -12.65
N VAL A 424 -6.41 -8.45 -13.09
CA VAL A 424 -5.77 -9.65 -12.54
C VAL A 424 -4.59 -9.25 -11.67
N VAL A 425 -4.71 -9.44 -10.36
CA VAL A 425 -3.64 -9.15 -9.38
C VAL A 425 -2.87 -10.43 -9.08
N ASN A 426 -1.61 -10.48 -9.49
CA ASN A 426 -0.71 -11.61 -9.19
C ASN A 426 0.74 -11.12 -9.17
N GLN A 427 1.37 -11.11 -7.98
CA GLN A 427 2.76 -10.66 -7.81
C GLN A 427 3.75 -11.33 -8.75
N PHE A 428 3.52 -12.60 -9.08
CA PHE A 428 4.43 -13.40 -9.88
C PHE A 428 4.01 -13.51 -11.35
N ALA A 429 2.96 -12.81 -11.77
CA ALA A 429 2.60 -12.73 -13.18
C ALA A 429 3.74 -12.08 -14.00
N VAL A 430 4.13 -12.75 -15.07
CA VAL A 430 5.16 -12.26 -15.99
C VAL A 430 4.59 -12.14 -17.40
N PRO A 431 5.08 -11.18 -18.21
CA PRO A 431 4.74 -11.10 -19.63
C PRO A 431 5.20 -12.35 -20.40
N GLN A 432 4.62 -12.59 -21.56
CA GLN A 432 5.06 -13.69 -22.44
C GLN A 432 6.54 -13.52 -22.82
N GLY A 433 7.26 -14.64 -22.89
CA GLY A 433 8.70 -14.66 -23.18
C GLY A 433 9.61 -14.48 -21.98
N VAL A 434 9.07 -14.20 -20.80
CA VAL A 434 9.83 -14.12 -19.54
C VAL A 434 9.72 -15.43 -18.76
N VAL A 435 10.83 -15.90 -18.20
CA VAL A 435 10.85 -17.11 -17.36
C VAL A 435 10.06 -16.87 -16.07
N GLY A 436 8.97 -17.62 -15.89
CA GLY A 436 8.11 -17.50 -14.72
C GLY A 436 6.73 -18.13 -14.91
N PRO A 437 5.84 -18.02 -13.91
CA PRO A 437 4.49 -18.56 -13.98
C PRO A 437 3.62 -17.79 -14.99
N THR A 438 3.26 -18.44 -16.09
CA THR A 438 2.44 -17.86 -17.17
C THR A 438 0.94 -18.20 -17.06
N ARG A 439 0.54 -19.10 -16.15
CA ARG A 439 -0.85 -19.64 -16.06
C ARG A 439 -1.94 -18.58 -16.25
N ASN A 440 -1.93 -17.50 -15.48
CA ASN A 440 -2.98 -16.50 -15.61
C ASN A 440 -2.92 -15.79 -16.98
N ALA A 441 -1.73 -15.45 -17.47
CA ALA A 441 -1.57 -14.85 -18.79
C ALA A 441 -2.05 -15.81 -19.89
N ASP A 442 -1.73 -17.09 -19.81
CA ASP A 442 -2.13 -18.11 -20.77
C ASP A 442 -3.63 -18.34 -20.79
N ILE A 443 -4.29 -18.46 -19.63
CA ILE A 443 -5.73 -18.66 -19.52
C ILE A 443 -6.47 -17.41 -20.01
N PHE A 444 -6.15 -16.22 -19.46
CA PHE A 444 -6.86 -15.00 -19.79
C PHE A 444 -6.63 -14.51 -21.23
N SER A 445 -5.53 -14.88 -21.88
CA SER A 445 -5.33 -14.58 -23.31
C SER A 445 -6.26 -15.36 -24.24
N ARG A 446 -6.91 -16.41 -23.74
CA ARG A 446 -7.88 -17.27 -24.47
C ARG A 446 -9.34 -17.00 -24.09
N VAL A 447 -9.58 -16.16 -23.09
CA VAL A 447 -10.93 -15.71 -22.73
C VAL A 447 -11.35 -14.62 -23.71
N ALA A 448 -12.39 -14.85 -24.50
CA ALA A 448 -12.74 -13.99 -25.64
C ALA A 448 -13.58 -12.77 -25.24
N SER A 449 -14.46 -12.91 -24.25
CA SER A 449 -15.43 -11.89 -23.84
C SER A 449 -14.88 -10.90 -22.81
N TRP A 450 -13.64 -11.10 -22.32
CA TRP A 450 -13.02 -10.29 -21.28
C TRP A 450 -11.63 -9.78 -21.67
N THR A 451 -11.40 -8.46 -21.48
CA THR A 451 -10.07 -7.87 -21.65
C THR A 451 -9.32 -7.87 -20.32
N PRO A 452 -8.26 -8.70 -20.19
CA PRO A 452 -7.47 -8.75 -18.96
C PRO A 452 -6.47 -7.62 -18.84
N HIS A 453 -6.26 -7.15 -17.61
CA HIS A 453 -5.12 -6.31 -17.27
C HIS A 453 -4.43 -6.87 -16.03
N PHE A 454 -3.13 -7.12 -16.15
CA PHE A 454 -2.32 -7.76 -15.13
C PHE A 454 -1.57 -6.74 -14.28
N ILE A 455 -1.60 -6.92 -12.96
CA ILE A 455 -0.76 -6.19 -12.01
C ILE A 455 0.22 -7.18 -11.41
N GLY A 456 1.49 -7.07 -11.80
CA GLY A 456 2.59 -7.93 -11.38
C GLY A 456 3.70 -7.14 -10.69
N ALA A 457 4.69 -7.84 -10.11
CA ALA A 457 5.87 -7.21 -9.56
C ALA A 457 6.92 -6.93 -10.65
N ASN A 458 7.66 -5.83 -10.50
CA ASN A 458 8.78 -5.52 -11.39
C ASN A 458 10.06 -6.30 -11.04
N PHE A 459 9.97 -7.39 -10.28
CA PHE A 459 11.07 -8.29 -9.96
C PHE A 459 10.64 -9.74 -10.14
N ALA A 460 11.24 -10.42 -11.11
CA ALA A 460 10.97 -11.82 -11.41
C ALA A 460 11.54 -12.74 -10.33
N HIS A 461 10.66 -13.43 -9.60
CA HIS A 461 11.08 -14.33 -8.52
C HIS A 461 11.99 -15.47 -8.99
N HIS A 462 11.70 -16.07 -10.13
CA HIS A 462 12.48 -17.21 -10.65
C HIS A 462 13.77 -16.76 -11.32
N ALA A 463 13.72 -15.74 -12.16
CA ALA A 463 14.91 -15.23 -12.85
C ALA A 463 15.80 -14.31 -11.98
N LYS A 464 15.35 -13.91 -10.78
CA LYS A 464 16.07 -13.01 -9.85
C LYS A 464 16.55 -11.70 -10.47
N GLN A 465 15.76 -11.14 -11.40
CA GLN A 465 16.10 -9.92 -12.12
C GLN A 465 14.93 -8.94 -12.21
N ARG A 466 15.23 -7.66 -12.47
CA ARG A 466 14.23 -6.65 -12.74
C ARG A 466 13.52 -6.90 -14.06
N LEU A 467 12.20 -6.71 -14.03
CA LEU A 467 11.35 -6.79 -15.21
C LEU A 467 11.00 -5.40 -15.71
N HIS A 468 11.02 -5.28 -17.03
CA HIS A 468 10.46 -4.17 -17.79
C HIS A 468 9.59 -4.76 -18.88
N THR A 469 8.51 -4.11 -19.23
CA THR A 469 7.64 -4.57 -20.32
C THR A 469 6.93 -3.38 -20.96
N ASP A 470 6.78 -3.43 -22.26
CA ASP A 470 5.97 -2.51 -23.06
C ASP A 470 4.58 -3.09 -23.37
N ASP A 471 4.26 -4.28 -22.82
CA ASP A 471 2.93 -4.87 -22.99
C ASP A 471 1.88 -4.04 -22.25
N PRO A 472 0.94 -3.39 -22.96
CA PRO A 472 -0.07 -2.50 -22.36
C PRO A 472 -1.04 -3.23 -21.41
N ARG A 473 -1.06 -4.56 -21.47
CA ARG A 473 -1.86 -5.39 -20.56
C ARG A 473 -1.23 -5.53 -19.19
N PHE A 474 0.04 -5.12 -18.99
CA PHE A 474 0.75 -5.25 -17.73
C PHE A 474 1.02 -3.90 -17.08
N THR A 475 0.81 -3.84 -15.77
CA THR A 475 1.37 -2.82 -14.89
C THR A 475 2.29 -3.50 -13.90
N LEU A 476 3.58 -3.17 -13.94
CA LEU A 476 4.56 -3.71 -13.02
C LEU A 476 4.75 -2.73 -11.86
N VAL A 477 4.38 -3.17 -10.65
CA VAL A 477 4.58 -2.40 -9.42
C VAL A 477 5.95 -2.69 -8.81
N TRP A 478 6.51 -1.70 -8.13
CA TRP A 478 7.84 -1.81 -7.58
C TRP A 478 7.86 -2.72 -6.33
N VAL A 479 8.84 -3.62 -6.27
CA VAL A 479 9.13 -4.40 -5.05
C VAL A 479 10.65 -4.43 -4.79
N PRO A 480 11.09 -4.48 -3.53
CA PRO A 480 12.51 -4.64 -3.21
C PRO A 480 13.06 -5.97 -3.76
N GLU A 481 14.30 -5.96 -4.21
CA GLU A 481 14.99 -7.17 -4.67
C GLU A 481 15.31 -8.10 -3.50
N TYR A 482 15.17 -9.39 -3.73
CA TYR A 482 15.52 -10.45 -2.78
C TYR A 482 16.07 -11.68 -3.49
N HIS A 483 17.10 -12.27 -2.91
CA HIS A 483 17.72 -13.49 -3.44
C HIS A 483 17.32 -14.72 -2.59
N ASN A 484 17.05 -14.54 -1.30
CA ASN A 484 16.75 -15.59 -0.35
C ASN A 484 15.32 -15.52 0.19
N ASN A 485 14.81 -16.62 0.76
CA ASN A 485 13.49 -16.73 1.38
C ASN A 485 13.42 -16.07 2.77
N GLY A 486 14.01 -14.90 2.98
CA GLY A 486 14.08 -14.20 4.25
C GLY A 486 13.10 -13.04 4.38
N VAL A 487 13.32 -12.21 5.39
CA VAL A 487 12.49 -11.03 5.73
C VAL A 487 12.31 -10.08 4.55
N LYS A 488 13.31 -9.92 3.68
CA LYS A 488 13.20 -9.08 2.46
C LYS A 488 12.09 -9.54 1.52
N ARG A 489 11.84 -10.85 1.41
CA ARG A 489 10.75 -11.40 0.60
C ARG A 489 9.39 -11.05 1.20
N LEU A 490 9.23 -11.20 2.52
CA LEU A 490 7.99 -10.80 3.22
C LEU A 490 7.70 -9.31 3.07
N VAL A 491 8.74 -8.49 3.18
CA VAL A 491 8.66 -7.06 2.92
C VAL A 491 8.21 -6.79 1.48
N GLY A 492 8.77 -7.51 0.51
CA GLY A 492 8.35 -7.42 -0.90
C GLY A 492 6.86 -7.74 -1.09
N TRP A 493 6.31 -8.71 -0.35
CA TRP A 493 4.88 -9.03 -0.38
C TRP A 493 4.02 -7.89 0.16
N LEU A 494 4.43 -7.25 1.26
CA LEU A 494 3.71 -6.10 1.82
C LEU A 494 3.71 -4.90 0.88
N PHE A 495 4.86 -4.59 0.26
CA PHE A 495 4.96 -3.54 -0.75
C PHE A 495 4.07 -3.82 -1.95
N PHE A 496 4.16 -5.04 -2.49
CA PHE A 496 3.30 -5.45 -3.60
C PHE A 496 1.82 -5.29 -3.25
N THR A 497 1.41 -5.76 -2.06
CA THR A 497 0.02 -5.69 -1.62
C THR A 497 -0.49 -4.26 -1.60
N ALA A 498 0.29 -3.33 -1.04
CA ALA A 498 -0.10 -1.93 -0.94
C ALA A 498 -0.17 -1.25 -2.31
N GLU A 499 0.88 -1.40 -3.14
CA GLU A 499 0.90 -0.79 -4.48
C GLU A 499 -0.12 -1.43 -5.43
N ALA A 500 -0.24 -2.75 -5.42
CA ALA A 500 -1.20 -3.45 -6.27
C ALA A 500 -2.65 -3.09 -5.90
N ALA A 501 -2.96 -2.99 -4.60
CA ALA A 501 -4.28 -2.53 -4.16
C ALA A 501 -4.57 -1.10 -4.63
N ALA A 502 -3.61 -0.18 -4.50
CA ALA A 502 -3.75 1.19 -4.96
C ALA A 502 -3.95 1.28 -6.48
N VAL A 503 -3.08 0.62 -7.27
CA VAL A 503 -3.16 0.61 -8.74
C VAL A 503 -4.46 -0.02 -9.22
N ALA A 504 -4.87 -1.17 -8.65
CA ALA A 504 -6.11 -1.85 -9.01
C ALA A 504 -7.35 -1.00 -8.64
N SER A 505 -7.27 -0.22 -7.55
CA SER A 505 -8.38 0.63 -7.10
C SER A 505 -8.68 1.80 -8.02
N VAL A 506 -7.67 2.35 -8.71
CA VAL A 506 -7.86 3.49 -9.64
C VAL A 506 -8.11 3.05 -11.09
N ARG A 507 -7.84 1.80 -11.43
CA ARG A 507 -7.98 1.28 -12.78
C ARG A 507 -9.43 0.86 -13.09
N LYS A 508 -9.92 1.19 -14.30
CA LYS A 508 -11.26 0.77 -14.75
C LYS A 508 -11.31 -0.75 -14.93
N ALA A 509 -12.14 -1.41 -14.15
CA ALA A 509 -12.41 -2.84 -14.24
C ALA A 509 -13.87 -3.12 -13.87
N ASP A 510 -14.45 -4.17 -14.44
CA ASP A 510 -15.78 -4.64 -14.13
C ASP A 510 -15.73 -5.74 -13.07
N LEU A 511 -14.60 -6.47 -13.00
CA LEU A 511 -14.32 -7.51 -12.03
C LEU A 511 -12.85 -7.46 -11.61
N VAL A 512 -12.56 -7.81 -10.35
CA VAL A 512 -11.19 -7.99 -9.84
C VAL A 512 -10.95 -9.48 -9.54
N TYR A 513 -9.92 -10.01 -10.15
CA TYR A 513 -9.43 -11.38 -9.95
C TYR A 513 -8.07 -11.34 -9.27
N ALA A 514 -7.87 -12.06 -8.17
CA ALA A 514 -6.56 -12.06 -7.50
C ALA A 514 -6.08 -13.48 -7.18
N SER A 515 -4.88 -13.77 -7.66
CA SER A 515 -4.26 -15.09 -7.59
C SER A 515 -3.21 -15.16 -6.49
N SER A 516 -3.22 -16.23 -5.67
CA SER A 516 -2.14 -16.55 -4.72
C SER A 516 -0.80 -16.79 -5.49
N PRO A 517 0.39 -17.09 -4.94
CA PRO A 517 0.57 -18.17 -3.96
C PRO A 517 0.52 -17.79 -2.48
N HIS A 518 0.68 -16.54 -2.08
CA HIS A 518 0.56 -16.17 -0.67
C HIS A 518 -0.74 -15.35 -0.42
N LEU A 519 -1.23 -15.36 0.81
CA LEU A 519 -2.51 -14.75 1.18
C LEU A 519 -2.60 -13.23 0.94
N LEU A 520 -1.47 -12.53 0.87
CA LEU A 520 -1.46 -11.08 0.70
C LEU A 520 -1.85 -10.63 -0.72
N ASN A 521 -1.63 -11.46 -1.77
CA ASN A 521 -2.13 -11.14 -3.12
C ASN A 521 -3.66 -11.06 -3.18
N PRO A 522 -4.40 -12.10 -2.73
CA PRO A 522 -5.83 -12.03 -2.57
C PRO A 522 -6.32 -10.82 -1.77
N VAL A 523 -5.61 -10.44 -0.70
CA VAL A 523 -5.94 -9.24 0.09
C VAL A 523 -5.89 -7.97 -0.76
N ALA A 524 -4.85 -7.80 -1.60
CA ALA A 524 -4.75 -6.64 -2.49
C ALA A 524 -5.94 -6.54 -3.44
N GLY A 525 -6.31 -7.66 -4.08
CA GLY A 525 -7.47 -7.72 -4.98
C GLY A 525 -8.79 -7.47 -4.27
N MET A 526 -8.98 -8.05 -3.08
CA MET A 526 -10.15 -7.82 -2.24
C MET A 526 -10.32 -6.35 -1.87
N ILE A 527 -9.26 -5.68 -1.44
CA ILE A 527 -9.27 -4.25 -1.12
C ILE A 527 -9.69 -3.45 -2.36
N ALA A 528 -9.04 -3.69 -3.50
CA ALA A 528 -9.34 -2.98 -4.73
C ALA A 528 -10.80 -3.17 -5.18
N ALA A 529 -11.31 -4.40 -5.16
CA ALA A 529 -12.69 -4.70 -5.51
C ALA A 529 -13.70 -3.97 -4.62
N ARG A 530 -13.45 -3.97 -3.30
CA ARG A 530 -14.27 -3.27 -2.31
C ARG A 530 -14.32 -1.77 -2.57
N LEU A 531 -13.16 -1.16 -2.75
CA LEU A 531 -13.03 0.27 -2.99
C LEU A 531 -13.71 0.70 -4.30
N ARG A 532 -13.77 -0.19 -5.28
CA ARG A 532 -14.45 0.08 -6.56
C ARG A 532 -15.92 -0.35 -6.59
N GLY A 533 -16.42 -1.03 -5.58
CA GLY A 533 -17.76 -1.62 -5.61
C GLY A 533 -17.91 -2.62 -6.76
N ARG A 534 -16.92 -3.50 -6.96
CA ARG A 534 -16.90 -4.51 -8.02
C ARG A 534 -16.82 -5.93 -7.43
N PRO A 535 -17.29 -6.95 -8.16
CA PRO A 535 -17.17 -8.33 -7.73
C PRO A 535 -15.71 -8.75 -7.63
N TYR A 536 -15.44 -9.65 -6.67
CA TYR A 536 -14.12 -10.15 -6.37
C TYR A 536 -14.07 -11.67 -6.49
N VAL A 537 -13.12 -12.18 -7.27
CA VAL A 537 -12.80 -13.60 -7.41
C VAL A 537 -11.40 -13.84 -6.87
N ALA A 538 -11.27 -14.78 -5.94
CA ALA A 538 -9.97 -15.22 -5.42
C ALA A 538 -9.51 -16.49 -6.16
N GLU A 539 -8.21 -16.60 -6.50
CA GLU A 539 -7.60 -17.85 -6.94
C GLU A 539 -6.61 -18.35 -5.90
N VAL A 540 -6.77 -19.60 -5.49
CA VAL A 540 -5.91 -20.30 -4.54
C VAL A 540 -5.15 -21.40 -5.29
N ARG A 541 -3.82 -21.25 -5.35
CA ARG A 541 -2.96 -22.21 -6.05
C ARG A 541 -2.24 -23.17 -5.11
N ASP A 542 -2.00 -22.71 -3.88
CA ASP A 542 -1.37 -23.44 -2.80
C ASP A 542 -2.14 -23.17 -1.51
N LEU A 543 -2.36 -24.20 -0.70
CA LEU A 543 -2.99 -24.04 0.61
C LEU A 543 -2.03 -23.36 1.58
N TRP A 544 -2.33 -22.15 1.96
CA TRP A 544 -1.67 -21.40 3.00
C TRP A 544 -2.62 -21.25 4.20
N PRO A 545 -2.12 -21.48 5.45
CA PRO A 545 -0.72 -21.62 5.87
C PRO A 545 -0.15 -23.06 5.83
N ASP A 546 -0.91 -24.08 5.43
CA ASP A 546 -0.51 -25.50 5.47
C ASP A 546 0.82 -25.78 4.75
N SER A 547 1.03 -25.13 3.58
CA SER A 547 2.29 -25.23 2.85
C SER A 547 3.50 -24.75 3.66
N LEU A 548 3.33 -23.71 4.49
CA LEU A 548 4.40 -23.22 5.37
C LEU A 548 4.67 -24.20 6.54
N VAL A 549 3.64 -24.82 7.07
CA VAL A 549 3.78 -25.84 8.13
C VAL A 549 4.51 -27.05 7.58
N SER A 550 4.10 -27.56 6.43
CA SER A 550 4.69 -28.74 5.79
C SER A 550 6.16 -28.58 5.41
N THR A 551 6.57 -27.34 5.07
CA THR A 551 7.98 -27.02 4.77
C THR A 551 8.81 -26.62 6.00
N GLY A 552 8.24 -26.69 7.20
CA GLY A 552 8.91 -26.32 8.45
C GLY A 552 9.10 -24.80 8.67
N GLY A 553 8.55 -23.99 7.78
CA GLY A 553 8.62 -22.52 7.85
C GLY A 553 7.71 -21.90 8.92
N LEU A 554 6.72 -22.67 9.42
CA LEU A 554 5.75 -22.23 10.42
C LEU A 554 5.40 -23.40 11.35
N ARG A 555 5.37 -23.12 12.66
CA ARG A 555 4.92 -24.11 13.64
C ARG A 555 3.40 -24.17 13.67
N GLU A 556 2.83 -25.37 13.51
CA GLU A 556 1.40 -25.61 13.63
C GLU A 556 0.86 -25.20 15.01
N GLY A 557 -0.35 -24.63 15.05
CA GLY A 557 -0.98 -24.16 16.29
C GLY A 557 -0.37 -22.90 16.91
N SER A 558 0.71 -22.34 16.34
CA SER A 558 1.29 -21.06 16.77
C SER A 558 0.30 -19.89 16.60
N ALA A 559 0.53 -18.78 17.31
CA ALA A 559 -0.30 -17.57 17.17
C ALA A 559 -0.33 -17.06 15.73
N ILE A 560 0.80 -17.09 15.02
CA ILE A 560 0.89 -16.69 13.60
C ILE A 560 0.08 -17.66 12.74
N HIS A 561 0.17 -18.97 12.98
CA HIS A 561 -0.60 -19.97 12.25
C HIS A 561 -2.12 -19.69 12.35
N LYS A 562 -2.61 -19.45 13.59
CA LYS A 562 -4.04 -19.13 13.84
C LYS A 562 -4.48 -17.86 13.12
N VAL A 563 -3.65 -16.82 13.13
CA VAL A 563 -3.95 -15.56 12.42
C VAL A 563 -4.01 -15.79 10.91
N LEU A 564 -3.14 -16.60 10.34
CA LEU A 564 -3.13 -16.89 8.90
C LEU A 564 -4.34 -17.74 8.50
N ILE A 565 -4.79 -18.69 9.32
CA ILE A 565 -6.02 -19.46 9.11
C ILE A 565 -7.25 -18.52 9.11
N GLU A 566 -7.35 -17.58 10.06
CA GLU A 566 -8.45 -16.62 10.09
C GLU A 566 -8.40 -15.66 8.88
N LEU A 567 -7.21 -15.29 8.44
CA LEU A 567 -7.04 -14.48 7.22
C LEU A 567 -7.46 -15.26 5.96
N GLU A 568 -7.07 -16.52 5.83
CA GLU A 568 -7.49 -17.41 4.77
C GLU A 568 -9.01 -17.51 4.71
N LYS A 569 -9.63 -17.86 5.83
CA LYS A 569 -11.09 -17.94 5.99
C LYS A 569 -11.77 -16.62 5.61
N PHE A 570 -11.21 -15.50 6.06
CA PHE A 570 -11.73 -14.18 5.74
C PHE A 570 -11.69 -13.92 4.22
N ILE A 571 -10.57 -14.19 3.54
CA ILE A 571 -10.42 -14.00 2.10
C ILE A 571 -11.48 -14.80 1.34
N TYR A 572 -11.67 -16.09 1.68
CA TYR A 572 -12.63 -16.97 1.01
C TYR A 572 -14.07 -16.51 1.20
N THR A 573 -14.43 -16.08 2.40
CA THR A 573 -15.79 -15.59 2.70
C THR A 573 -16.11 -14.24 2.04
N GLN A 574 -15.10 -13.47 1.63
CA GLN A 574 -15.26 -12.18 0.96
C GLN A 574 -15.33 -12.30 -0.57
N ALA A 575 -15.04 -13.45 -1.14
CA ALA A 575 -15.06 -13.67 -2.58
C ALA A 575 -16.44 -14.11 -3.09
N GLU A 576 -16.82 -13.68 -4.30
CA GLU A 576 -18.00 -14.20 -5.00
C GLU A 576 -17.78 -15.67 -5.41
N ARG A 577 -16.55 -15.98 -5.82
CA ARG A 577 -16.06 -17.32 -6.14
C ARG A 577 -14.60 -17.47 -5.70
N VAL A 578 -14.23 -18.70 -5.37
CA VAL A 578 -12.84 -19.07 -5.12
C VAL A 578 -12.44 -20.14 -6.14
N VAL A 579 -11.51 -19.78 -7.00
CA VAL A 579 -10.91 -20.69 -7.97
C VAL A 579 -9.81 -21.49 -7.29
N THR A 580 -9.86 -22.82 -7.40
CA THR A 580 -8.83 -23.72 -6.88
C THR A 580 -8.24 -24.57 -8.01
N VAL A 581 -7.03 -25.07 -7.82
CA VAL A 581 -6.37 -25.92 -8.84
C VAL A 581 -6.70 -27.41 -8.70
N VAL A 582 -7.25 -27.80 -7.55
CA VAL A 582 -7.78 -29.13 -7.24
C VAL A 582 -9.00 -29.00 -6.35
N ASP A 583 -9.74 -30.07 -6.16
CA ASP A 583 -10.87 -30.12 -5.22
C ASP A 583 -10.36 -30.11 -3.77
N TRP A 584 -10.53 -28.99 -3.11
CA TRP A 584 -10.22 -28.77 -1.69
C TRP A 584 -11.49 -28.64 -0.83
N SER A 585 -12.58 -29.27 -1.24
CA SER A 585 -13.87 -29.21 -0.52
C SER A 585 -13.75 -29.56 0.96
N ASP A 586 -12.94 -30.57 1.33
CA ASP A 586 -12.74 -30.96 2.71
C ASP A 586 -11.95 -29.92 3.52
N HIS A 587 -10.97 -29.26 2.90
CA HIS A 587 -10.27 -28.15 3.52
C HIS A 587 -11.23 -26.96 3.79
N PHE A 588 -12.07 -26.59 2.84
CA PHE A 588 -13.08 -25.53 3.04
C PHE A 588 -14.04 -25.89 4.18
N ARG A 589 -14.52 -27.12 4.23
CA ARG A 589 -15.38 -27.59 5.34
C ARG A 589 -14.64 -27.54 6.69
N SER A 590 -13.36 -27.85 6.73
CA SER A 590 -12.56 -27.77 7.96
C SER A 590 -12.41 -26.32 8.48
N LEU A 591 -12.46 -25.31 7.58
CA LEU A 591 -12.53 -23.90 7.92
C LEU A 591 -13.95 -23.44 8.32
N GLY A 592 -14.95 -24.32 8.27
CA GLY A 592 -16.36 -24.00 8.48
C GLY A 592 -16.99 -23.22 7.32
N ILE A 593 -16.49 -23.43 6.09
CA ILE A 593 -16.98 -22.80 4.85
C ILE A 593 -17.62 -23.89 3.98
N ASP A 594 -18.85 -23.64 3.52
CA ASP A 594 -19.46 -24.50 2.51
C ASP A 594 -18.84 -24.23 1.13
N PRO A 595 -18.22 -25.21 0.48
CA PRO A 595 -17.63 -25.05 -0.84
C PRO A 595 -18.67 -24.92 -1.96
N GLU A 596 -19.91 -25.38 -1.75
CA GLU A 596 -20.93 -25.39 -2.79
C GLU A 596 -21.29 -23.95 -3.23
N GLY A 597 -21.29 -23.74 -4.54
CA GLY A 597 -21.51 -22.43 -5.14
C GLY A 597 -20.43 -21.37 -4.83
N LEU A 598 -19.37 -21.73 -4.08
CA LEU A 598 -18.22 -20.88 -3.82
C LEU A 598 -16.98 -21.35 -4.57
N MET A 599 -16.60 -22.62 -4.41
CA MET A 599 -15.39 -23.18 -4.99
C MET A 599 -15.61 -23.62 -6.44
N VAL A 600 -14.68 -23.26 -7.31
CA VAL A 600 -14.62 -23.70 -8.70
C VAL A 600 -13.24 -24.24 -9.02
N VAL A 601 -13.17 -25.51 -9.45
CA VAL A 601 -11.90 -26.16 -9.74
C VAL A 601 -11.49 -25.88 -11.18
N ILE A 602 -10.36 -25.18 -11.35
CA ILE A 602 -9.71 -24.93 -12.64
C ILE A 602 -8.25 -25.42 -12.52
N PRO A 603 -7.94 -26.64 -12.96
CA PRO A 603 -6.60 -27.22 -12.86
C PRO A 603 -5.53 -26.40 -13.60
N ASN A 604 -4.26 -26.70 -13.34
CA ASN A 604 -3.16 -26.03 -14.06
C ASN A 604 -3.22 -26.31 -15.57
N GLY A 605 -3.47 -27.55 -15.97
CA GLY A 605 -3.54 -27.95 -17.37
C GLY A 605 -2.24 -27.72 -18.17
N THR A 606 -2.22 -28.20 -19.38
CA THR A 606 -1.13 -27.96 -20.35
C THR A 606 -1.65 -27.23 -21.58
N GLN A 607 -0.75 -26.71 -22.41
CA GLN A 607 -1.08 -26.08 -23.68
C GLN A 607 -0.98 -27.13 -24.80
N LEU A 608 -2.11 -27.53 -25.36
CA LEU A 608 -2.15 -28.63 -26.34
C LEU A 608 -1.33 -28.33 -27.59
N SER A 609 -1.33 -27.08 -28.07
CA SER A 609 -0.55 -26.69 -29.25
C SER A 609 0.97 -26.88 -29.11
N ASP A 610 1.49 -26.95 -27.88
CA ASP A 610 2.92 -27.20 -27.64
C ASP A 610 3.26 -28.68 -27.95
N PHE A 611 2.26 -29.58 -27.95
CA PHE A 611 2.39 -31.04 -28.17
C PHE A 611 1.98 -31.49 -29.57
N GLU A 612 1.64 -30.55 -30.45
CA GLU A 612 1.45 -30.81 -31.88
C GLU A 612 2.83 -30.93 -32.53
N VAL A 613 3.51 -32.06 -32.27
CA VAL A 613 4.88 -32.37 -32.77
C VAL A 613 4.75 -33.19 -34.04
N ASP A 614 5.15 -32.65 -35.20
CA ASP A 614 5.05 -33.30 -36.52
C ASP A 614 6.16 -34.31 -36.79
N GLU A 615 7.29 -34.19 -36.07
CA GLU A 615 8.46 -35.03 -36.26
C GLU A 615 8.16 -36.50 -35.95
N ASP A 616 8.73 -37.39 -36.77
CA ASP A 616 8.65 -38.83 -36.58
C ASP A 616 9.28 -39.24 -35.25
N ARG A 617 8.64 -40.16 -34.55
CA ARG A 617 9.09 -40.62 -33.22
C ARG A 617 10.46 -41.28 -33.27
N GLU A 618 10.78 -42.09 -34.28
CA GLU A 618 12.06 -42.79 -34.37
C GLU A 618 13.19 -41.79 -34.65
N LYS A 619 12.90 -40.73 -35.42
CA LYS A 619 13.84 -39.62 -35.59
C LYS A 619 14.13 -38.91 -34.27
N LEU A 620 13.10 -38.62 -33.49
CA LEU A 620 13.25 -37.98 -32.16
C LEU A 620 14.01 -38.88 -31.19
N ARG A 621 13.76 -40.19 -31.20
CA ARG A 621 14.51 -41.15 -30.40
C ARG A 621 16.01 -41.10 -30.73
N GLY A 622 16.36 -41.05 -32.00
CA GLY A 622 17.74 -40.87 -32.43
C GLY A 622 18.36 -39.54 -32.00
N GLU A 623 17.59 -38.46 -32.08
CA GLU A 623 18.04 -37.12 -31.69
C GLU A 623 18.31 -37.01 -30.18
N PHE A 624 17.43 -37.58 -29.35
CA PHE A 624 17.56 -37.56 -27.90
C PHE A 624 18.37 -38.75 -27.33
N ASP A 625 18.92 -39.60 -28.14
CA ASP A 625 19.66 -40.82 -27.73
C ASP A 625 18.83 -41.74 -26.81
N ILE A 626 17.61 -42.06 -27.27
CA ILE A 626 16.65 -42.89 -26.53
C ILE A 626 16.59 -44.29 -27.18
N HIS A 627 16.93 -45.30 -26.37
CA HIS A 627 16.96 -46.69 -26.82
C HIS A 627 16.05 -47.58 -25.92
N GLY A 628 15.41 -48.56 -26.55
CA GLY A 628 14.53 -49.47 -25.82
C GLY A 628 13.38 -48.75 -25.11
N VAL A 629 12.69 -49.45 -24.23
CA VAL A 629 11.58 -48.84 -23.46
C VAL A 629 12.15 -47.83 -22.44
N THR A 630 11.63 -46.61 -22.47
CA THR A 630 12.13 -45.54 -21.66
C THR A 630 11.05 -44.87 -20.83
N ALA A 631 11.22 -44.90 -19.51
CA ALA A 631 10.37 -44.18 -18.55
C ALA A 631 11.01 -42.84 -18.18
N VAL A 632 10.29 -41.76 -18.35
CA VAL A 632 10.81 -40.39 -18.19
C VAL A 632 10.26 -39.68 -16.97
N PHE A 633 11.14 -38.99 -16.24
CA PHE A 633 10.77 -37.96 -15.25
C PHE A 633 11.35 -36.63 -15.72
N ALA A 634 10.48 -35.68 -16.11
CA ALA A 634 10.87 -34.35 -16.54
C ALA A 634 10.44 -33.29 -15.50
N GLY A 635 11.40 -32.57 -14.92
CA GLY A 635 11.14 -31.48 -14.00
C GLY A 635 12.11 -31.36 -12.82
N SER A 636 11.76 -30.57 -11.81
CA SER A 636 12.62 -30.32 -10.66
C SER A 636 12.96 -31.61 -9.88
N HIS A 637 14.24 -31.74 -9.53
CA HIS A 637 14.78 -32.79 -8.67
C HIS A 637 14.87 -32.33 -7.21
N GLY A 638 13.76 -31.73 -6.69
CA GLY A 638 13.65 -31.36 -5.28
C GLY A 638 13.26 -32.57 -4.40
N ILE A 639 13.59 -32.52 -3.11
CA ILE A 639 13.29 -33.57 -2.11
C ILE A 639 11.82 -33.99 -2.14
N GLN A 640 10.91 -33.03 -2.39
CA GLN A 640 9.45 -33.27 -2.44
C GLN A 640 9.01 -34.22 -3.57
N TYR A 641 9.84 -34.48 -4.54
CA TYR A 641 9.49 -35.36 -5.68
C TYR A 641 9.94 -36.82 -5.51
N GLY A 642 10.56 -37.18 -4.38
CA GLY A 642 10.86 -38.57 -4.07
C GLY A 642 11.65 -39.32 -5.17
N ILE A 643 12.65 -38.67 -5.76
CA ILE A 643 13.45 -39.23 -6.86
C ILE A 643 14.06 -40.57 -6.49
N GLU A 644 14.37 -40.81 -5.21
CA GLU A 644 14.90 -42.07 -4.71
C GLU A 644 13.96 -43.27 -4.99
N TYR A 645 12.64 -43.06 -5.03
CA TYR A 645 11.69 -44.12 -5.39
C TYR A 645 11.82 -44.54 -6.85
N ILE A 646 12.18 -43.56 -7.73
CA ILE A 646 12.47 -43.86 -9.14
C ILE A 646 13.80 -44.60 -9.27
N VAL A 647 14.84 -44.24 -8.49
CA VAL A 647 16.12 -44.97 -8.45
C VAL A 647 15.91 -46.42 -7.99
N ASN A 648 15.09 -46.64 -6.96
CA ASN A 648 14.76 -47.98 -6.48
C ASN A 648 13.92 -48.77 -7.51
N ALA A 649 13.07 -48.10 -8.29
CA ALA A 649 12.34 -48.76 -9.38
C ALA A 649 13.26 -49.17 -10.53
N ALA A 650 14.28 -48.38 -10.86
CA ALA A 650 15.26 -48.70 -11.89
C ALA A 650 16.08 -49.96 -11.51
N GLU A 651 16.46 -50.12 -10.25
CA GLU A 651 17.09 -51.36 -9.73
C GLU A 651 16.23 -52.58 -9.98
N ARG A 652 14.90 -52.48 -9.84
CA ARG A 652 13.94 -53.56 -9.92
C ARG A 652 13.40 -53.83 -11.34
N CYS A 653 13.63 -52.93 -12.30
CA CYS A 653 13.18 -53.03 -13.70
C CYS A 653 14.38 -52.83 -14.64
N PRO A 654 15.31 -53.84 -14.72
CA PRO A 654 16.49 -53.69 -15.54
C PRO A 654 16.18 -53.66 -17.06
N GLU A 655 14.97 -54.07 -17.47
CA GLU A 655 14.48 -54.04 -18.83
C GLU A 655 14.01 -52.68 -19.32
N VAL A 656 13.92 -51.70 -18.44
CA VAL A 656 13.48 -50.32 -18.74
C VAL A 656 14.59 -49.33 -18.50
N ASN A 657 14.77 -48.37 -19.39
CA ASN A 657 15.65 -47.24 -19.19
C ASN A 657 14.91 -46.11 -18.46
N PHE A 658 15.53 -45.57 -17.44
CA PHE A 658 14.97 -44.47 -16.65
C PHE A 658 15.69 -43.16 -17.00
N LEU A 659 15.00 -42.19 -17.58
CA LEU A 659 15.52 -40.89 -17.97
C LEU A 659 15.00 -39.80 -17.08
N LEU A 660 15.88 -39.17 -16.26
CA LEU A 660 15.55 -38.13 -15.33
C LEU A 660 16.15 -36.79 -15.79
N ILE A 661 15.31 -35.86 -16.23
CA ILE A 661 15.71 -34.58 -16.77
C ILE A 661 15.32 -33.46 -15.85
N GLY A 662 16.28 -32.69 -15.39
CA GLY A 662 16.04 -31.55 -14.50
C GLY A 662 17.18 -31.23 -13.56
N GLU A 663 16.90 -30.30 -12.66
CA GLU A 663 17.83 -29.79 -11.65
C GLU A 663 17.10 -29.66 -10.29
N GLY A 664 17.84 -29.76 -9.21
CA GLY A 664 17.27 -29.58 -7.87
C GLY A 664 18.18 -30.14 -6.75
N GLY A 665 17.87 -29.76 -5.51
CA GLY A 665 18.72 -30.04 -4.37
C GLY A 665 18.89 -31.51 -3.99
N ASP A 666 18.12 -32.42 -4.61
CA ASP A 666 18.21 -33.87 -4.34
C ASP A 666 18.92 -34.66 -5.47
N LYS A 667 19.28 -33.99 -6.59
CA LYS A 667 19.88 -34.64 -7.76
C LYS A 667 21.17 -35.36 -7.40
N ASP A 668 22.13 -34.67 -6.78
CA ASP A 668 23.45 -35.23 -6.46
C ASP A 668 23.34 -36.44 -5.54
N ARG A 669 22.45 -36.39 -4.53
CA ARG A 669 22.18 -37.51 -3.63
C ARG A 669 21.65 -38.74 -4.38
N CYS A 670 20.71 -38.54 -5.30
CA CYS A 670 20.11 -39.62 -6.08
C CYS A 670 21.07 -40.20 -7.12
N VAL A 671 21.92 -39.38 -7.73
CA VAL A 671 23.03 -39.87 -8.62
C VAL A 671 23.97 -40.77 -7.82
N GLU A 672 24.39 -40.34 -6.63
CA GLU A 672 25.28 -41.17 -5.78
C GLU A 672 24.60 -42.45 -5.30
N LEU A 673 23.31 -42.39 -4.99
CA LEU A 673 22.50 -43.58 -4.65
C LEU A 673 22.50 -44.58 -5.83
N ALA A 674 22.22 -44.15 -7.02
CA ALA A 674 22.22 -45.03 -8.21
C ALA A 674 23.62 -45.63 -8.46
N ARG A 675 24.68 -44.84 -8.31
CA ARG A 675 26.07 -45.33 -8.44
C ARG A 675 26.41 -46.34 -7.37
N SER A 676 26.08 -46.08 -6.10
CA SER A 676 26.39 -46.99 -4.97
C SER A 676 25.69 -48.35 -5.11
N LYS A 677 24.53 -48.40 -5.76
CA LYS A 677 23.75 -49.62 -6.05
C LYS A 677 24.17 -50.28 -7.37
N GLY A 678 25.04 -49.68 -8.15
CA GLY A 678 25.49 -50.25 -9.44
C GLY A 678 24.41 -50.26 -10.51
N ILE A 679 23.43 -49.37 -10.44
CA ILE A 679 22.32 -49.26 -11.40
C ILE A 679 22.82 -48.64 -12.69
N SER A 680 22.65 -49.32 -13.83
CA SER A 680 23.18 -48.91 -15.14
C SER A 680 22.07 -48.44 -16.09
N ASN A 681 20.81 -48.68 -15.80
CA ASN A 681 19.65 -48.34 -16.63
C ASN A 681 18.93 -47.02 -16.18
N ILE A 682 19.66 -46.13 -15.51
CA ILE A 682 19.20 -44.82 -15.11
C ILE A 682 20.16 -43.72 -15.56
N GLU A 683 19.62 -42.70 -16.18
CA GLU A 683 20.39 -41.54 -16.66
C GLU A 683 19.82 -40.24 -16.09
N PHE A 684 20.71 -39.35 -15.59
CA PHE A 684 20.38 -38.03 -15.11
C PHE A 684 20.89 -36.95 -16.07
N ARG A 685 19.98 -36.26 -16.77
CA ARG A 685 20.32 -35.15 -17.69
C ARG A 685 20.05 -33.79 -17.06
N ASP A 686 20.71 -32.79 -17.62
CA ASP A 686 20.48 -31.41 -17.26
C ASP A 686 19.15 -30.88 -17.84
N PRO A 687 18.59 -29.77 -17.31
CA PRO A 687 17.36 -29.17 -17.81
C PRO A 687 17.48 -28.81 -19.30
N ILE A 688 16.45 -29.11 -20.07
CA ILE A 688 16.32 -28.72 -21.46
C ILE A 688 15.38 -27.52 -21.64
N ALA A 689 15.40 -26.87 -22.81
CA ALA A 689 14.49 -25.81 -23.14
C ALA A 689 13.03 -26.29 -23.07
N LYS A 690 12.12 -25.44 -22.59
CA LYS A 690 10.70 -25.81 -22.47
C LYS A 690 10.07 -26.25 -23.81
N THR A 691 10.55 -25.70 -24.92
CA THR A 691 10.13 -26.06 -26.29
C THR A 691 10.58 -27.44 -26.72
N GLU A 692 11.62 -27.99 -26.11
CA GLU A 692 12.12 -29.34 -26.40
C GLU A 692 11.40 -30.44 -25.59
N VAL A 693 10.73 -30.06 -24.50
CA VAL A 693 10.07 -31.01 -23.62
C VAL A 693 8.99 -31.83 -24.37
N PRO A 694 8.09 -31.27 -25.19
CA PRO A 694 7.12 -32.04 -25.94
C PRO A 694 7.73 -33.03 -26.90
N ARG A 695 8.84 -32.64 -27.61
CA ARG A 695 9.57 -33.47 -28.53
C ARG A 695 10.23 -34.66 -27.83
N LEU A 696 10.84 -34.40 -26.66
CA LEU A 696 11.42 -35.44 -25.82
C LEU A 696 10.37 -36.42 -25.31
N LEU A 697 9.26 -35.91 -24.79
CA LEU A 697 8.18 -36.76 -24.27
C LEU A 697 7.57 -37.66 -25.34
N LYS A 698 7.41 -37.16 -26.58
CA LYS A 698 6.96 -37.96 -27.72
C LYS A 698 7.90 -39.14 -28.03
N ALA A 699 9.22 -39.01 -27.71
CA ALA A 699 10.20 -40.07 -27.90
C ALA A 699 10.19 -41.15 -26.80
N CYS A 700 9.57 -40.90 -25.64
CA CYS A 700 9.52 -41.81 -24.49
C CYS A 700 8.30 -42.72 -24.49
N ASP A 701 8.20 -43.64 -23.53
CA ASP A 701 7.15 -44.66 -23.45
C ASP A 701 6.26 -44.57 -22.20
N ILE A 702 6.82 -44.09 -21.07
CA ILE A 702 6.13 -44.03 -19.76
C ILE A 702 6.45 -42.71 -19.08
N GLY A 703 5.42 -42.00 -18.59
CA GLY A 703 5.58 -40.81 -17.76
C GLY A 703 5.65 -41.15 -16.28
N LEU A 704 6.71 -40.71 -15.58
CA LEU A 704 6.89 -40.98 -14.16
C LEU A 704 6.51 -39.75 -13.32
N HIS A 705 5.63 -39.95 -12.34
CA HIS A 705 5.26 -38.94 -11.39
C HIS A 705 5.44 -39.48 -9.95
N ALA A 706 6.58 -39.16 -9.33
CA ALA A 706 6.88 -39.58 -7.98
C ALA A 706 6.75 -38.41 -6.98
N LEU A 707 6.34 -38.68 -5.76
CA LEU A 707 6.21 -37.76 -4.64
C LEU A 707 6.78 -38.34 -3.37
N ALA A 708 7.46 -37.55 -2.57
CA ALA A 708 7.80 -37.87 -1.21
C ALA A 708 6.55 -37.84 -0.30
N PRO A 709 6.49 -38.63 0.78
CA PRO A 709 5.32 -38.67 1.67
C PRO A 709 5.23 -37.40 2.53
N MET A 710 4.62 -36.36 1.98
CA MET A 710 4.39 -35.09 2.67
C MET A 710 2.90 -34.85 2.88
N PRO A 711 2.42 -34.53 4.10
CA PRO A 711 1.00 -34.37 4.41
C PRO A 711 0.26 -33.33 3.52
N VAL A 712 0.98 -32.31 3.02
CA VAL A 712 0.36 -31.30 2.12
C VAL A 712 -0.05 -31.91 0.79
N PHE A 713 0.62 -32.96 0.30
CA PHE A 713 0.28 -33.63 -0.96
C PHE A 713 -0.94 -34.53 -0.85
N ASP A 714 -1.24 -35.02 0.36
CA ASP A 714 -2.47 -35.78 0.60
C ASP A 714 -3.73 -34.91 0.42
N LYS A 715 -3.61 -33.59 0.58
CA LYS A 715 -4.69 -32.62 0.26
C LYS A 715 -4.84 -32.33 -1.23
N GLY A 716 -3.92 -32.81 -2.06
CA GLY A 716 -3.91 -32.71 -3.51
C GLY A 716 -3.04 -31.58 -4.06
N MET A 717 -2.59 -31.79 -5.27
CA MET A 717 -1.81 -30.87 -6.09
C MET A 717 -2.20 -30.97 -7.56
N SER A 718 -1.84 -29.99 -8.37
CA SER A 718 -2.08 -29.95 -9.81
C SER A 718 -0.75 -29.82 -10.56
N PRO A 719 0.03 -30.91 -10.70
CA PRO A 719 1.35 -30.88 -11.32
C PRO A 719 1.25 -30.76 -12.84
N THR A 720 1.88 -29.77 -13.44
CA THR A 720 1.87 -29.56 -14.90
C THR A 720 2.45 -30.76 -15.65
N LYS A 721 3.52 -31.38 -15.12
CA LYS A 721 4.16 -32.55 -15.76
C LYS A 721 3.21 -33.71 -16.02
N LEU A 722 2.21 -33.94 -15.16
CA LEU A 722 1.19 -34.96 -15.40
C LEU A 722 0.40 -34.67 -16.66
N PHE A 723 -0.05 -33.42 -16.82
CA PHE A 723 -0.82 -33.01 -18.00
C PHE A 723 0.05 -32.94 -19.26
N ASP A 724 1.36 -32.70 -19.12
CA ASP A 724 2.32 -32.77 -20.22
C ASP A 724 2.52 -34.23 -20.69
N TYR A 725 2.56 -35.20 -19.75
CA TYR A 725 2.61 -36.63 -20.11
C TYR A 725 1.36 -37.06 -20.85
N MET A 726 0.18 -36.71 -20.33
CA MET A 726 -1.08 -36.96 -21.00
C MET A 726 -1.13 -36.36 -22.42
N ALA A 727 -0.65 -35.10 -22.57
CA ALA A 727 -0.61 -34.45 -23.89
C ALA A 727 0.38 -35.09 -24.87
N ALA A 728 1.41 -35.76 -24.36
CA ALA A 728 2.33 -36.56 -25.16
C ALA A 728 1.81 -38.01 -25.42
N GLY A 729 0.65 -38.40 -24.86
CA GLY A 729 0.07 -39.75 -24.96
C GLY A 729 0.87 -40.80 -24.17
N LEU A 730 1.51 -40.39 -23.05
CA LEU A 730 2.31 -41.28 -22.21
C LEU A 730 1.50 -41.80 -21.03
N PRO A 731 1.29 -43.10 -20.91
CA PRO A 731 0.68 -43.68 -19.71
C PRO A 731 1.50 -43.31 -18.48
N VAL A 732 0.83 -42.89 -17.39
CA VAL A 732 1.45 -42.32 -16.22
C VAL A 732 1.57 -43.32 -15.09
N VAL A 733 2.76 -43.46 -14.53
CA VAL A 733 2.97 -44.20 -13.27
C VAL A 733 3.18 -43.21 -12.13
N THR A 734 2.35 -43.31 -11.08
CA THR A 734 2.44 -42.40 -9.92
C THR A 734 2.31 -43.13 -8.59
N ASN A 735 3.03 -42.65 -7.57
CA ASN A 735 2.84 -43.01 -6.17
C ASN A 735 2.02 -41.94 -5.39
N ALA A 736 1.42 -40.99 -6.09
CA ALA A 736 0.59 -39.97 -5.47
C ALA A 736 -0.67 -40.57 -4.87
N ARG A 737 -1.14 -39.96 -3.75
CA ARG A 737 -2.43 -40.31 -3.15
C ARG A 737 -3.54 -39.42 -3.70
N THR A 738 -4.77 -39.63 -3.24
CA THR A 738 -5.93 -38.81 -3.62
C THR A 738 -5.68 -37.32 -3.38
N PRO A 739 -6.21 -36.41 -4.22
CA PRO A 739 -7.10 -36.64 -5.38
C PRO A 739 -6.38 -36.99 -6.69
N LEU A 740 -5.03 -36.89 -6.75
CA LEU A 740 -4.27 -37.09 -7.98
C LEU A 740 -4.35 -38.56 -8.46
N ALA A 741 -4.31 -39.52 -7.52
CA ALA A 741 -4.51 -40.95 -7.80
C ALA A 741 -5.83 -41.20 -8.53
N LYS A 742 -6.89 -40.46 -8.22
CA LYS A 742 -8.18 -40.58 -8.90
C LYS A 742 -8.14 -40.16 -10.37
N ILE A 743 -7.33 -39.17 -10.72
CA ILE A 743 -7.19 -38.75 -12.12
C ILE A 743 -6.61 -39.88 -12.94
N ILE A 744 -5.66 -40.63 -12.40
CA ILE A 744 -4.92 -41.69 -13.10
C ILE A 744 -5.65 -43.01 -12.98
N GLY A 745 -6.04 -43.43 -11.78
CA GLY A 745 -6.68 -44.72 -11.53
C GLY A 745 -8.13 -44.75 -12.02
N ASP A 746 -8.98 -43.79 -11.55
CA ASP A 746 -10.38 -43.71 -11.98
C ASP A 746 -10.49 -43.22 -13.45
N GLY A 747 -9.48 -42.51 -13.93
CA GLY A 747 -9.39 -42.04 -15.31
C GLY A 747 -8.89 -43.12 -16.28
N GLU A 748 -8.36 -44.22 -15.79
CA GLU A 748 -7.84 -45.31 -16.61
C GLU A 748 -6.78 -44.84 -17.61
N ILE A 749 -5.74 -44.13 -17.11
CA ILE A 749 -4.67 -43.53 -17.93
C ILE A 749 -3.29 -43.98 -17.49
N GLY A 750 -3.16 -45.05 -16.73
CA GLY A 750 -1.90 -45.57 -16.23
C GLY A 750 -2.03 -46.30 -14.91
N ALA A 751 -1.00 -46.28 -14.10
CA ALA A 751 -0.89 -47.07 -12.86
C ALA A 751 -0.68 -46.17 -11.62
N VAL A 752 -1.41 -46.45 -10.53
CA VAL A 752 -1.21 -45.89 -9.21
C VAL A 752 -0.57 -46.93 -8.31
N THR A 753 0.49 -46.57 -7.62
CA THR A 753 1.30 -47.50 -6.80
C THR A 753 1.47 -47.02 -5.37
N ASP A 754 1.91 -47.88 -4.48
CA ASP A 754 2.47 -47.46 -3.19
C ASP A 754 3.80 -46.70 -3.40
N PRO A 755 4.19 -45.81 -2.46
CA PRO A 755 5.43 -45.02 -2.59
C PRO A 755 6.68 -45.84 -2.90
N ASP A 756 6.83 -46.99 -2.28
CA ASP A 756 8.01 -47.84 -2.45
C ASP A 756 7.92 -48.84 -3.62
N ASP A 757 6.83 -48.78 -4.40
CA ASP A 757 6.57 -49.80 -5.45
C ASP A 757 6.26 -49.22 -6.84
N ILE A 758 6.93 -48.14 -7.24
CA ILE A 758 6.86 -47.59 -8.61
C ILE A 758 7.16 -48.68 -9.66
N ALA A 759 8.02 -49.62 -9.32
CA ALA A 759 8.39 -50.74 -10.21
C ALA A 759 7.18 -51.59 -10.63
N SER A 760 6.23 -51.86 -9.72
CA SER A 760 5.01 -52.61 -10.09
C SER A 760 4.15 -51.84 -11.09
N GLY A 761 4.02 -50.53 -10.93
CA GLY A 761 3.31 -49.65 -11.89
C GLY A 761 3.95 -49.64 -13.28
N VAL A 762 5.30 -49.53 -13.32
CA VAL A 762 6.03 -49.60 -14.59
C VAL A 762 5.78 -50.94 -15.29
N ARG A 763 5.79 -52.07 -14.57
CA ARG A 763 5.49 -53.39 -15.14
C ARG A 763 4.04 -53.48 -15.58
N ALA A 764 3.09 -52.98 -14.79
CA ALA A 764 1.67 -52.99 -15.21
C ALA A 764 1.45 -52.25 -16.53
N VAL A 765 2.19 -51.14 -16.76
CA VAL A 765 2.15 -50.44 -18.05
C VAL A 765 2.80 -51.23 -19.17
N LEU A 766 3.90 -51.94 -18.88
CA LEU A 766 4.57 -52.81 -19.86
C LEU A 766 3.73 -53.99 -20.29
N ASP A 767 3.02 -54.63 -19.33
CA ASP A 767 2.20 -55.80 -19.53
C ASP A 767 0.83 -55.47 -20.17
N ALA A 768 0.46 -54.17 -20.25
CA ALA A 768 -0.78 -53.74 -20.90
C ALA A 768 -0.76 -54.06 -22.40
N ASP A 769 -1.84 -54.67 -22.91
CA ASP A 769 -2.00 -54.90 -24.34
C ASP A 769 -2.25 -53.62 -25.14
N GLU A 770 -2.17 -53.72 -26.47
CA GLU A 770 -2.34 -52.57 -27.36
C GLU A 770 -3.70 -51.89 -27.20
N ALA A 771 -4.77 -52.70 -27.05
CA ALA A 771 -6.13 -52.19 -26.87
C ALA A 771 -6.29 -51.36 -25.58
N THR A 772 -5.65 -51.79 -24.49
CA THR A 772 -5.62 -51.05 -23.21
C THR A 772 -4.85 -49.75 -23.37
N ARG A 773 -3.71 -49.71 -24.08
CA ARG A 773 -2.93 -48.49 -24.32
C ARG A 773 -3.68 -47.50 -25.20
N GLU A 774 -4.37 -47.98 -26.25
CA GLU A 774 -5.25 -47.14 -27.10
C GLU A 774 -6.41 -46.54 -26.29
N GLN A 775 -7.01 -47.31 -25.38
CA GLN A 775 -8.04 -46.83 -24.47
C GLN A 775 -7.53 -45.74 -23.53
N TRP A 776 -6.34 -45.92 -22.97
CA TRP A 776 -5.69 -44.89 -22.13
C TRP A 776 -5.46 -43.61 -22.92
N ALA A 777 -4.88 -43.69 -24.12
CA ALA A 777 -4.62 -42.53 -24.96
C ALA A 777 -5.92 -41.76 -25.34
N ALA A 778 -7.00 -42.51 -25.68
CA ALA A 778 -8.29 -41.91 -25.94
C ALA A 778 -8.87 -41.19 -24.71
N ARG A 779 -8.72 -41.76 -23.54
CA ARG A 779 -9.16 -41.18 -22.28
C ARG A 779 -8.36 -39.96 -21.87
N GLU A 780 -7.04 -39.98 -22.05
CA GLU A 780 -6.15 -38.81 -21.87
C GLU A 780 -6.58 -37.64 -22.75
N ALA A 781 -6.84 -37.90 -24.03
CA ALA A 781 -7.32 -36.89 -24.98
C ALA A 781 -8.67 -36.30 -24.56
N GLU A 782 -9.61 -37.11 -24.09
CA GLU A 782 -10.91 -36.66 -23.57
C GLU A 782 -10.73 -35.76 -22.34
N LEU A 783 -9.94 -36.19 -21.35
CA LEU A 783 -9.68 -35.47 -20.12
C LEU A 783 -8.99 -34.13 -20.38
N LEU A 784 -8.02 -34.09 -21.30
CA LEU A 784 -7.35 -32.89 -21.72
C LEU A 784 -8.31 -31.89 -22.37
N ASN A 785 -9.12 -32.36 -23.33
CA ASN A 785 -10.06 -31.49 -24.05
C ASN A 785 -11.18 -30.94 -23.14
N THR A 786 -11.59 -31.69 -22.13
CA THR A 786 -12.70 -31.30 -21.26
C THR A 786 -12.26 -30.57 -20.01
N ARG A 787 -11.03 -30.85 -19.46
CA ARG A 787 -10.66 -30.41 -18.10
C ARG A 787 -9.24 -29.97 -17.92
N TYR A 788 -8.24 -30.63 -18.54
CA TYR A 788 -6.83 -30.46 -18.15
C TYR A 788 -5.97 -29.74 -19.19
N SER A 789 -6.59 -28.99 -20.10
CA SER A 789 -5.89 -28.08 -21.02
C SER A 789 -6.07 -26.61 -20.65
N ARG A 790 -5.22 -25.73 -21.19
CA ARG A 790 -5.37 -24.26 -21.06
C ARG A 790 -6.65 -23.76 -21.73
N GLU A 791 -7.05 -24.42 -22.81
CA GLU A 791 -8.28 -24.15 -23.55
C GLU A 791 -9.52 -24.48 -22.72
N ALA A 792 -9.54 -25.64 -22.06
CA ALA A 792 -10.61 -26.03 -21.13
C ALA A 792 -10.67 -25.07 -19.92
N ALA A 793 -9.50 -24.75 -19.35
CA ALA A 793 -9.40 -23.79 -18.25
C ALA A 793 -9.92 -22.41 -18.64
N ALA A 794 -9.66 -21.93 -19.86
CA ALA A 794 -10.15 -20.65 -20.35
C ALA A 794 -11.67 -20.64 -20.52
N ARG A 795 -12.25 -21.71 -21.09
CA ARG A 795 -13.72 -21.85 -21.19
C ARG A 795 -14.40 -21.81 -19.83
N THR A 796 -13.87 -22.57 -18.87
CA THR A 796 -14.42 -22.57 -17.49
C THR A 796 -14.25 -21.22 -16.82
N MET A 797 -13.12 -20.53 -17.05
CA MET A 797 -12.86 -19.19 -16.53
C MET A 797 -13.85 -18.17 -17.10
N GLU A 798 -14.08 -18.19 -18.41
CA GLU A 798 -15.02 -17.29 -19.06
C GLU A 798 -16.45 -17.46 -18.54
N GLN A 799 -16.93 -18.70 -18.43
CA GLN A 799 -18.22 -19.00 -17.83
C GLN A 799 -18.32 -18.50 -16.38
N LEU A 800 -17.28 -18.73 -15.57
CA LEU A 800 -17.23 -18.27 -14.20
C LEU A 800 -17.35 -16.75 -14.09
N LEU A 801 -16.59 -16.00 -14.92
CA LEU A 801 -16.60 -14.54 -14.90
C LEU A 801 -17.96 -13.99 -15.32
N ASP A 802 -18.59 -14.59 -16.33
CA ASP A 802 -19.90 -14.20 -16.79
C ASP A 802 -20.99 -14.47 -15.76
N GLU A 803 -20.99 -15.65 -15.11
CA GLU A 803 -21.89 -15.99 -14.01
C GLU A 803 -21.74 -15.04 -12.81
N VAL A 804 -20.51 -14.71 -12.43
CA VAL A 804 -20.24 -13.77 -11.33
C VAL A 804 -20.81 -12.39 -11.67
N MET A 805 -20.62 -11.93 -12.89
CA MET A 805 -21.16 -10.63 -13.31
C MET A 805 -22.68 -10.62 -13.37
N GLU A 806 -23.30 -11.67 -13.92
CA GLU A 806 -24.77 -11.79 -13.97
C GLU A 806 -25.38 -11.77 -12.54
N GLN A 807 -24.79 -12.51 -11.62
CA GLN A 807 -25.23 -12.53 -10.23
C GLN A 807 -25.03 -11.17 -9.56
N TRP A 808 -23.91 -10.50 -9.83
CA TRP A 808 -23.62 -9.16 -9.30
C TRP A 808 -24.62 -8.12 -9.84
N GLU A 809 -24.82 -8.06 -11.13
CA GLU A 809 -25.72 -7.11 -11.82
C GLU A 809 -27.19 -7.33 -11.44
N SER A 810 -27.60 -8.58 -11.20
CA SER A 810 -28.98 -8.92 -10.76
C SER A 810 -29.21 -8.77 -9.25
N GLY A 811 -28.20 -8.35 -8.47
CA GLY A 811 -28.29 -8.22 -7.00
C GLY A 811 -28.29 -9.54 -6.24
N ARG A 812 -28.05 -10.65 -6.92
CA ARG A 812 -27.95 -12.00 -6.33
C ARG A 812 -26.54 -12.31 -5.82
N SER A 813 -25.71 -11.25 -5.58
CA SER A 813 -24.37 -11.41 -5.06
C SER A 813 -24.35 -12.25 -3.79
N ARG A 814 -23.40 -13.16 -3.70
CA ARG A 814 -23.18 -14.01 -2.54
C ARG A 814 -22.70 -13.22 -1.34
N THR A 815 -21.88 -12.19 -1.56
CA THR A 815 -21.30 -11.41 -0.50
C THR A 815 -22.25 -10.32 0.04
N ARG A 816 -22.15 -10.01 1.34
CA ARG A 816 -22.93 -8.93 1.95
C ARG A 816 -22.63 -7.58 1.27
N ALA A 817 -21.38 -7.35 0.90
CA ALA A 817 -20.95 -6.12 0.24
C ALA A 817 -21.61 -5.94 -1.13
N GLY A 818 -21.70 -7.00 -1.94
CA GLY A 818 -22.37 -6.97 -3.24
C GLY A 818 -23.87 -6.68 -3.12
N ARG A 819 -24.55 -7.34 -2.15
CA ARG A 819 -25.98 -7.09 -1.92
C ARG A 819 -26.26 -5.65 -1.46
N VAL A 820 -25.41 -5.09 -0.58
CA VAL A 820 -25.54 -3.69 -0.16
C VAL A 820 -25.27 -2.73 -1.32
N HIS A 821 -24.23 -2.99 -2.11
CA HIS A 821 -23.93 -2.17 -3.29
C HIS A 821 -25.11 -2.14 -4.28
N HIS A 822 -25.68 -3.30 -4.59
CA HIS A 822 -26.83 -3.39 -5.50
C HIS A 822 -28.06 -2.64 -4.94
N ALA A 823 -28.37 -2.80 -3.64
CA ALA A 823 -29.50 -2.11 -3.01
C ALA A 823 -29.35 -0.57 -3.06
N VAL A 824 -28.14 -0.06 -2.80
CA VAL A 824 -27.85 1.38 -2.91
C VAL A 824 -27.99 1.87 -4.35
N HIS A 825 -27.41 1.14 -5.32
CA HIS A 825 -27.45 1.52 -6.74
C HIS A 825 -28.90 1.52 -7.29
N GLU A 826 -29.71 0.52 -6.92
CA GLU A 826 -31.12 0.46 -7.31
C GLU A 826 -31.94 1.58 -6.67
N SER A 827 -31.67 1.92 -5.39
CA SER A 827 -32.29 3.05 -4.72
C SER A 827 -31.99 4.37 -5.41
N VAL A 828 -30.76 4.60 -5.83
CA VAL A 828 -30.34 5.80 -6.60
C VAL A 828 -31.01 5.82 -7.97
N ARG A 829 -31.10 4.67 -8.64
CA ARG A 829 -31.76 4.55 -9.95
C ARG A 829 -33.26 4.82 -9.87
N VAL A 830 -33.91 4.34 -8.81
CA VAL A 830 -35.33 4.62 -8.54
C VAL A 830 -35.53 6.09 -8.25
N ALA A 831 -34.70 6.70 -7.38
CA ALA A 831 -34.73 8.13 -7.09
C ALA A 831 -34.51 9.00 -8.32
N GLY A 832 -33.53 8.64 -9.18
CA GLY A 832 -33.28 9.32 -10.44
C GLY A 832 -34.44 9.23 -11.44
N ARG A 833 -35.13 8.09 -11.52
CA ARG A 833 -36.36 7.93 -12.34
C ARG A 833 -37.50 8.75 -11.78
N THR A 834 -37.65 8.80 -10.46
CA THR A 834 -38.71 9.60 -9.79
C THR A 834 -38.45 11.09 -10.00
N ALA A 835 -37.20 11.54 -9.87
CA ALA A 835 -36.80 12.93 -10.14
C ALA A 835 -37.01 13.30 -11.64
N GLY A 836 -36.65 12.42 -12.56
CA GLY A 836 -36.89 12.60 -14.01
C GLY A 836 -38.38 12.68 -14.32
N SER A 837 -39.21 11.84 -13.69
CA SER A 837 -40.67 11.87 -13.80
C SER A 837 -41.26 13.17 -13.26
N LEU A 838 -40.78 13.64 -12.08
CA LEU A 838 -41.23 14.91 -11.51
C LEU A 838 -40.79 16.11 -12.35
N ALA A 839 -39.59 16.10 -12.89
CA ALA A 839 -39.13 17.15 -13.84
C ALA A 839 -39.95 17.16 -15.13
N GLY A 840 -40.31 15.97 -15.63
CA GLY A 840 -41.20 15.85 -16.79
C GLY A 840 -42.63 16.33 -16.54
N VAL A 841 -43.16 16.14 -15.35
CA VAL A 841 -44.47 16.65 -14.89
C VAL A 841 -44.41 18.17 -14.71
N ALA A 842 -43.37 18.69 -14.06
CA ALA A 842 -43.16 20.11 -13.91
C ALA A 842 -42.99 20.84 -15.25
N GLY A 843 -42.25 20.25 -16.21
CA GLY A 843 -42.09 20.78 -17.55
C GLY A 843 -43.41 20.85 -18.33
N ARG A 844 -44.28 19.84 -18.22
CA ARG A 844 -45.63 19.84 -18.82
C ARG A 844 -46.53 20.89 -18.17
N LEU A 845 -46.50 21.05 -16.84
CA LEU A 845 -47.28 22.06 -16.13
C LEU A 845 -46.82 23.48 -16.49
N VAL A 846 -45.54 23.73 -16.65
CA VAL A 846 -45.00 25.03 -17.11
C VAL A 846 -45.39 25.30 -18.57
N SER A 847 -45.30 24.32 -19.44
CA SER A 847 -45.73 24.43 -20.83
C SER A 847 -47.23 24.69 -20.96
N GLN A 848 -48.08 24.05 -20.16
CA GLN A 848 -49.53 24.34 -20.10
C GLN A 848 -49.82 25.74 -19.56
N ALA A 849 -49.11 26.20 -18.54
CA ALA A 849 -49.27 27.55 -18.00
C ALA A 849 -48.86 28.63 -19.00
N VAL A 850 -47.75 28.41 -19.72
CA VAL A 850 -47.29 29.33 -20.77
C VAL A 850 -48.26 29.36 -21.96
N GLY A 851 -48.82 28.20 -22.39
CA GLY A 851 -49.82 28.13 -23.41
C GLY A 851 -51.11 28.89 -23.05
N THR A 852 -51.56 28.79 -21.78
CA THR A 852 -52.77 29.47 -21.31
C THR A 852 -52.60 30.97 -21.14
N VAL A 853 -51.37 31.45 -20.89
CA VAL A 853 -51.02 32.88 -20.84
C VAL A 853 -50.90 33.46 -22.25
N SER A 854 -50.33 32.70 -23.19
CA SER A 854 -50.26 33.10 -24.62
C SER A 854 -51.62 33.25 -25.26
N ASP A 855 -52.57 32.31 -24.99
CA ASP A 855 -53.94 32.38 -25.48
C ASP A 855 -54.76 33.50 -24.90
N LYS A 856 -54.47 33.95 -23.64
CA LYS A 856 -55.08 35.10 -23.03
C LYS A 856 -54.55 36.42 -23.56
N LEU A 857 -53.26 36.48 -23.94
CA LEU A 857 -52.62 37.68 -24.59
C LEU A 857 -52.98 37.83 -26.06
N ALA A 858 -53.46 36.79 -26.72
CA ALA A 858 -53.92 36.85 -28.11
C ALA A 858 -55.43 37.20 -28.24
N ARG A 859 -56.16 37.32 -27.16
CA ARG A 859 -57.61 37.67 -27.13
C ARG A 859 -57.97 38.95 -26.40
N GLY A 860 -56.95 39.77 -26.06
CA GLY A 860 -57.12 41.09 -25.44
C GLY A 860 -56.61 42.22 -26.36
#